data_f617ece420f45396240864fbb5f89af2
#
_entry.id   f617ece420f45396240864fbb5f89af2
#
_cell.length_a   1.000
_cell.length_b   1.000
_cell.length_c   1.000
_cell.angle_alpha   90.00
_cell.angle_beta   90.00
_cell.angle_gamma   90.00
#
_symmetry.space_group_name_H-M   'P 1'
#
loop_
_entity.id
_entity.type
_entity.pdbx_description
1 polymer ?
#
loop_
_entity_poly.entity_id
_entity_poly.type
_entity_poly.pdbx_seq_one_letter_code
_entity_poly.pdbx_strand_id
1 'polypeptide(L)'
;MAGSTPNGARKGVMKKVGKFVMYEDRDSVICNKRIAISEKRIADRHSKFVDQYSIFVPISLLLISLFILLPLLSSAQDRPAGSSVLPFQQDAVTANNEDQLAMQFYQARNFEKAAGIYSHIYPKNPSYYNYTYYFYCLVEIQEYDQAKKLIKTQQKTDANALKYEVDLGYVYFREGNIAKSKKLYDEALKHLQADAGQLNELANAFYAKGELDYVVSTYKKGRELLPELHTIGFELASAYERMGNTQGAIEEYLNFLTLDRNYESTVKDHLQALLAKDDDNSKHTAFRKILLEHIQKDPDQAYYSELLWWYSIQEKDFELALTQAKALDRRLKEDGNRIMDLANLAVSNDNFDVAGEAYKYIIAKGPSNGYYEAARRDQLHTRYLKLKVNRGARSGDFGELRKSMAAELRRWENNPDAIRLILDLAHLDAFYLGNPDASLDLLDHVLEWTGLAAKERAGVKMELADIHLYRGDMWTATVLYQQIYRDFKNDATGQEAKFRNARLSYYMGEFQWSKAQLDVLKAATTKFIANDAMALSMLISNNYDPDSNTIALGIYSRAELADFRNREDLALQTLDSIPILFKEHPILDNVIYRKGEIYVKLGNYALADSMFAIVIRNHPVDIITDEAIMNRAVIHETWLADKQGAMALYQDLLNNYPGSLFIPEARKRYRTLRGDTIQ
;
A
#
# COMPACT_ATOMS: atom_id res chain seq x y z
N MET A 1 -1.40 -68.46 53.40
CA MET A 1 -0.90 -67.92 54.67
C MET A 1 -0.73 -66.43 54.46
N ALA A 2 -1.69 -65.67 54.82
CA ALA A 2 -1.79 -64.93 56.06
C ALA A 2 -0.76 -63.78 56.08
N GLY A 3 -1.04 -62.60 56.12
CA GLY A 3 -1.97 -61.62 56.67
C GLY A 3 -1.17 -60.35 56.78
N SER A 4 -1.53 -59.18 56.84
CA SER A 4 -2.67 -58.42 57.28
C SER A 4 -2.30 -56.94 57.26
N THR A 5 -3.18 -56.14 56.83
CA THR A 5 -3.26 -54.69 57.13
C THR A 5 -3.44 -54.42 58.64
N PRO A 6 -3.34 -53.23 59.25
CA PRO A 6 -4.23 -52.12 58.87
C PRO A 6 -3.79 -50.66 59.16
N ASN A 7 -4.52 -49.72 58.56
CA ASN A 7 -5.18 -48.50 59.12
C ASN A 7 -4.53 -47.55 60.11
N GLY A 8 -4.68 -46.27 59.80
CA GLY A 8 -4.90 -45.15 60.74
C GLY A 8 -4.47 -43.81 60.15
N ALA A 9 -5.30 -43.05 59.62
CA ALA A 9 -6.33 -42.08 60.01
C ALA A 9 -5.80 -40.73 60.57
N ARG A 10 -6.06 -39.72 59.80
CA ARG A 10 -6.64 -38.37 60.14
C ARG A 10 -5.87 -37.24 60.79
N LYS A 11 -6.16 -36.08 60.21
CA LYS A 11 -6.16 -34.68 60.68
C LYS A 11 -4.86 -33.92 60.49
N GLY A 12 -4.77 -32.91 59.70
CA GLY A 12 -5.60 -31.68 59.59
C GLY A 12 -4.80 -30.52 60.16
N VAL A 13 -4.66 -29.51 59.43
CA VAL A 13 -4.73 -28.09 59.87
C VAL A 13 -3.95 -27.15 58.88
N MET A 14 -4.65 -26.16 58.50
CA MET A 14 -4.29 -25.01 57.64
C MET A 14 -3.20 -24.12 58.23
N LYS A 15 -2.68 -23.29 57.27
CA LYS A 15 -2.11 -21.93 57.36
C LYS A 15 -0.59 -21.78 57.54
N LYS A 16 0.05 -21.27 56.50
CA LYS A 16 0.58 -19.89 56.57
C LYS A 16 1.12 -19.43 55.21
N VAL A 17 0.70 -18.23 54.83
CA VAL A 17 1.17 -17.38 53.73
C VAL A 17 2.63 -16.98 54.00
N GLY A 18 3.49 -17.23 53.07
CA GLY A 18 4.89 -16.77 53.09
C GLY A 18 5.21 -15.95 51.81
N LYS A 19 5.51 -14.68 52.03
CA LYS A 19 5.97 -13.71 51.04
C LYS A 19 7.14 -14.25 50.25
N PHE A 20 7.04 -14.25 48.91
CA PHE A 20 8.17 -14.37 48.03
C PHE A 20 8.71 -12.97 47.75
N VAL A 21 9.95 -12.73 48.16
CA VAL A 21 10.75 -11.55 47.81
C VAL A 21 11.32 -11.82 46.42
N MET A 22 10.98 -10.96 45.45
CA MET A 22 11.60 -10.97 44.13
C MET A 22 13.03 -10.40 44.22
N TYR A 23 14.00 -11.20 43.87
CA TYR A 23 15.34 -10.74 43.54
C TYR A 23 15.36 -10.31 42.08
N GLU A 24 15.46 -9.02 41.81
CA GLU A 24 15.75 -8.49 40.45
C GLU A 24 17.21 -8.76 40.13
N ASP A 25 17.43 -9.57 39.12
CA ASP A 25 18.77 -9.89 38.61
C ASP A 25 19.25 -8.71 37.72
N ARG A 26 20.30 -8.01 38.19
CA ARG A 26 20.88 -6.82 37.52
C ARG A 26 21.47 -7.11 36.16
N ASP A 27 21.77 -8.36 35.82
CA ASP A 27 22.33 -8.74 34.51
C ASP A 27 21.30 -8.82 33.40
N SER A 28 20.04 -9.04 33.71
CA SER A 28 18.93 -9.01 32.74
C SER A 28 18.64 -7.59 32.20
N VAL A 29 18.86 -6.56 33.02
CA VAL A 29 18.66 -5.16 32.63
C VAL A 29 19.72 -4.64 31.66
N ILE A 30 20.96 -5.14 31.79
CA ILE A 30 22.10 -4.75 30.90
C ILE A 30 21.96 -5.48 29.55
N CYS A 31 21.48 -6.72 29.52
CA CYS A 31 21.25 -7.48 28.30
C CYS A 31 20.07 -6.88 27.51
N ASN A 32 18.97 -6.56 28.17
CA ASN A 32 17.81 -5.91 27.55
C ASN A 32 18.12 -4.50 27.01
N LYS A 33 19.02 -3.73 27.67
CA LYS A 33 19.48 -2.43 27.13
C LYS A 33 20.38 -2.57 25.91
N ARG A 34 21.19 -3.62 25.81
CA ARG A 34 22.02 -3.88 24.62
C ARG A 34 21.19 -4.40 23.44
N ILE A 35 20.19 -5.21 23.68
CA ILE A 35 19.24 -5.68 22.67
C ILE A 35 18.38 -4.49 22.17
N ALA A 36 17.84 -3.66 23.06
CA ALA A 36 17.08 -2.46 22.69
C ALA A 36 17.91 -1.43 21.89
N ILE A 37 19.23 -1.33 22.14
CA ILE A 37 20.13 -0.45 21.37
C ILE A 37 20.46 -1.05 20.00
N SER A 38 20.57 -2.38 19.88
CA SER A 38 20.76 -3.05 18.59
C SER A 38 19.47 -3.06 17.75
N GLU A 39 18.33 -3.30 18.37
CA GLU A 39 17.02 -3.21 17.72
C GLU A 39 16.69 -1.77 17.29
N LYS A 40 17.07 -0.77 18.09
CA LYS A 40 16.92 0.64 17.72
C LYS A 40 17.84 1.03 16.55
N ARG A 41 19.05 0.46 16.45
CA ARG A 41 19.94 0.67 15.30
C ARG A 41 19.48 -0.08 14.04
N ILE A 42 18.84 -1.22 14.18
CA ILE A 42 18.21 -1.95 13.07
C ILE A 42 16.90 -1.28 12.69
N ALA A 43 16.09 -0.85 13.64
CA ALA A 43 14.88 -0.07 13.41
C ALA A 43 15.19 1.30 12.79
N ASP A 44 16.24 2.01 13.23
CA ASP A 44 16.70 3.28 12.63
C ASP A 44 17.27 3.09 11.20
N ARG A 45 17.83 1.92 10.88
CA ARG A 45 18.20 1.59 9.50
C ARG A 45 17.01 1.17 8.65
N HIS A 46 16.06 0.42 9.23
CA HIS A 46 14.79 0.08 8.56
C HIS A 46 13.87 1.30 8.48
N SER A 47 13.81 2.17 9.51
CA SER A 47 12.98 3.37 9.46
C SER A 47 13.48 4.36 8.42
N LYS A 48 14.79 4.55 8.29
CA LYS A 48 15.33 5.38 7.19
C LYS A 48 15.07 4.81 5.80
N PHE A 49 14.94 3.49 5.69
CA PHE A 49 14.56 2.83 4.44
C PHE A 49 13.04 2.85 4.25
N VAL A 50 12.27 2.64 5.34
CA VAL A 50 10.80 2.66 5.35
C VAL A 50 10.28 4.11 5.28
N ASP A 51 10.92 5.09 5.93
CA ASP A 51 10.59 6.51 5.81
C ASP A 51 10.89 7.08 4.42
N GLN A 52 11.78 6.43 3.67
CA GLN A 52 12.01 6.78 2.27
C GLN A 52 10.95 6.18 1.32
N TYR A 53 10.22 5.13 1.74
CA TYR A 53 9.28 4.38 0.88
C TYR A 53 7.91 4.06 1.50
N SER A 54 7.65 4.40 2.77
CA SER A 54 6.38 4.09 3.44
C SER A 54 5.66 5.31 4.02
N ILE A 55 5.48 6.35 3.20
CA ILE A 55 4.47 7.35 3.49
C ILE A 55 3.27 7.05 2.59
N PHE A 56 2.54 5.97 2.89
CA PHE A 56 1.14 5.80 2.47
C PHE A 56 0.45 4.76 3.34
N VAL A 57 0.12 5.15 4.58
CA VAL A 57 -1.06 4.60 5.25
C VAL A 57 -2.01 5.79 5.45
N PRO A 58 -3.23 5.75 4.94
CA PRO A 58 -4.12 6.91 4.96
C PRO A 58 -4.55 7.21 6.40
N ILE A 59 -4.31 8.44 6.84
CA ILE A 59 -4.98 9.07 7.98
C ILE A 59 -6.45 9.32 7.59
N SER A 60 -7.20 8.25 7.38
CA SER A 60 -8.64 8.33 7.08
C SER A 60 -9.52 7.53 8.05
N LEU A 61 -8.98 7.05 9.19
CA LEU A 61 -9.72 6.25 10.16
C LEU A 61 -9.91 6.91 11.54
N LEU A 62 -9.57 8.19 11.72
CA LEU A 62 -9.74 8.89 13.00
C LEU A 62 -10.75 10.06 12.98
N LEU A 63 -11.53 10.23 11.90
CA LEU A 63 -12.56 11.25 11.78
C LEU A 63 -13.97 10.74 11.46
N ILE A 64 -14.24 9.43 11.58
CA ILE A 64 -15.58 8.85 11.31
C ILE A 64 -16.41 8.62 12.58
N SER A 65 -15.99 9.04 13.76
CA SER A 65 -16.79 8.85 14.99
C SER A 65 -17.52 10.08 15.49
N LEU A 66 -17.60 11.19 14.73
CA LEU A 66 -18.30 12.40 15.22
C LEU A 66 -19.34 12.99 14.26
N PHE A 67 -19.86 12.27 13.27
CA PHE A 67 -20.95 12.77 12.42
C PHE A 67 -21.98 11.68 12.08
N ILE A 68 -22.66 11.17 13.13
CA ILE A 68 -23.97 10.52 12.97
C ILE A 68 -24.94 11.30 13.85
N LEU A 69 -25.54 12.35 13.30
CA LEU A 69 -26.87 12.88 13.63
C LEU A 69 -27.12 14.17 12.88
N LEU A 70 -27.71 14.06 11.70
CA LEU A 70 -28.80 14.94 11.23
C LEU A 70 -29.22 14.53 9.81
N PRO A 71 -30.51 14.44 9.54
CA PRO A 71 -31.03 13.88 8.32
C PRO A 71 -31.44 14.93 7.27
N LEU A 72 -31.35 14.48 6.01
CA LEU A 72 -32.26 14.82 4.89
C LEU A 72 -32.64 16.29 4.67
N LEU A 73 -32.13 16.86 3.58
CA LEU A 73 -32.94 17.47 2.51
C LEU A 73 -32.04 18.23 1.52
N SER A 74 -32.23 17.89 0.29
CA SER A 74 -32.25 18.69 -0.94
C SER A 74 -31.17 18.43 -1.99
N SER A 75 -31.65 17.86 -3.04
CA SER A 75 -31.44 18.09 -4.51
C SER A 75 -30.06 18.63 -4.95
N ALA A 76 -29.44 17.80 -5.76
CA ALA A 76 -28.35 18.18 -6.66
C ALA A 76 -28.79 19.28 -7.62
N GLN A 77 -28.04 20.35 -7.68
CA GLN A 77 -27.98 21.24 -8.81
C GLN A 77 -26.54 21.60 -9.09
N ASP A 78 -26.15 21.44 -10.34
CA ASP A 78 -24.86 21.76 -10.92
C ASP A 78 -24.32 23.10 -10.48
N ARG A 79 -23.08 23.15 -9.99
CA ARG A 79 -22.36 24.39 -9.70
C ARG A 79 -21.14 24.50 -10.60
N PRO A 80 -20.97 25.60 -11.31
CA PRO A 80 -19.71 25.89 -11.99
C PRO A 80 -18.60 26.13 -10.97
N ALA A 81 -17.43 25.55 -11.24
CA ALA A 81 -16.22 25.75 -10.48
C ALA A 81 -15.76 27.21 -10.55
N GLY A 82 -15.68 27.87 -9.41
CA GLY A 82 -15.21 29.23 -9.33
C GLY A 82 -15.49 29.88 -7.98
N SER A 83 -14.93 29.36 -6.88
CA SER A 83 -14.86 30.14 -5.64
C SER A 83 -13.41 30.14 -5.15
N SER A 84 -12.75 31.27 -5.40
CA SER A 84 -11.47 31.63 -4.80
C SER A 84 -11.59 31.66 -3.28
N VAL A 85 -11.01 30.67 -2.60
CA VAL A 85 -10.78 30.74 -1.16
C VAL A 85 -9.48 31.51 -0.94
N LEU A 86 -9.58 32.69 -0.37
CA LEU A 86 -8.42 33.48 0.04
C LEU A 86 -7.73 32.80 1.23
N PRO A 87 -6.43 32.57 1.21
CA PRO A 87 -5.69 32.11 2.37
C PRO A 87 -5.32 33.34 3.24
N PHE A 88 -6.05 33.55 4.33
CA PHE A 88 -5.62 34.47 5.36
C PHE A 88 -5.28 33.74 6.66
N GLN A 89 -4.04 33.91 7.12
CA GLN A 89 -3.67 33.67 8.51
C GLN A 89 -4.43 34.67 9.41
N GLN A 90 -5.09 34.17 10.42
CA GLN A 90 -5.74 34.98 11.46
C GLN A 90 -4.68 35.62 12.36
N ASP A 91 -4.37 36.85 12.12
CA ASP A 91 -3.90 37.74 13.20
C ASP A 91 -5.12 38.07 14.06
N ALA A 92 -5.02 37.72 15.35
CA ALA A 92 -6.09 37.94 16.33
C ALA A 92 -6.24 39.44 16.62
N VAL A 93 -6.98 40.15 15.75
CA VAL A 93 -7.51 41.47 16.03
C VAL A 93 -8.86 41.27 16.75
N THR A 94 -9.04 41.90 17.88
CA THR A 94 -10.32 41.96 18.60
C THR A 94 -11.36 42.56 17.65
N ALA A 95 -12.08 41.70 16.95
CA ALA A 95 -13.12 42.09 16.01
C ALA A 95 -14.24 42.76 16.78
N ASN A 96 -14.55 44.01 16.40
CA ASN A 96 -15.72 44.74 16.85
C ASN A 96 -16.97 43.95 16.37
N ASN A 97 -18.08 43.99 17.09
CA ASN A 97 -19.32 43.35 16.69
C ASN A 97 -19.76 43.70 15.25
N GLU A 98 -19.42 44.93 14.79
CA GLU A 98 -19.71 45.38 13.43
C GLU A 98 -18.89 44.64 12.37
N ASP A 99 -17.60 44.35 12.60
CA ASP A 99 -16.74 43.59 11.69
C ASP A 99 -17.24 42.15 11.52
N GLN A 100 -17.64 41.53 12.62
CA GLN A 100 -18.21 40.16 12.60
C GLN A 100 -19.53 40.11 11.83
N LEU A 101 -20.39 41.11 12.02
CA LEU A 101 -21.67 41.22 11.33
C LEU A 101 -21.47 41.44 9.82
N ALA A 102 -20.54 42.32 9.45
CA ALA A 102 -20.19 42.59 8.05
C ALA A 102 -19.69 41.29 7.37
N MET A 103 -18.81 40.53 8.05
CA MET A 103 -18.29 39.24 7.55
C MET A 103 -19.40 38.19 7.42
N GLN A 104 -20.34 38.11 8.37
CA GLN A 104 -21.49 37.18 8.27
C GLN A 104 -22.35 37.48 7.03
N PHE A 105 -22.66 38.80 6.77
CA PHE A 105 -23.38 39.18 5.56
C PHE A 105 -22.57 38.86 4.29
N TYR A 106 -21.25 39.10 4.29
CA TYR A 106 -20.38 38.74 3.18
C TYR A 106 -20.40 37.24 2.88
N GLN A 107 -20.26 36.39 3.90
CA GLN A 107 -20.32 34.93 3.77
C GLN A 107 -21.70 34.44 3.32
N ALA A 108 -22.77 35.11 3.77
CA ALA A 108 -24.13 34.88 3.33
C ALA A 108 -24.43 35.46 1.91
N ARG A 109 -23.42 36.00 1.22
CA ARG A 109 -23.51 36.67 -0.09
C ARG A 109 -24.49 37.84 -0.11
N ASN A 110 -24.83 38.42 1.03
CA ASN A 110 -25.63 39.65 1.12
C ASN A 110 -24.69 40.88 1.03
N PHE A 111 -24.16 41.09 -0.17
CA PHE A 111 -23.10 42.07 -0.40
C PHE A 111 -23.59 43.50 -0.20
N GLU A 112 -24.88 43.82 -0.40
CA GLU A 112 -25.45 45.15 -0.14
C GLU A 112 -25.37 45.51 1.34
N LYS A 113 -25.82 44.59 2.22
CA LYS A 113 -25.75 44.82 3.67
C LYS A 113 -24.32 44.87 4.17
N ALA A 114 -23.47 43.95 3.67
CA ALA A 114 -22.05 43.96 4.00
C ALA A 114 -21.38 45.29 3.58
N ALA A 115 -21.61 45.77 2.35
CA ALA A 115 -21.08 47.05 1.85
C ALA A 115 -21.54 48.21 2.70
N GLY A 116 -22.83 48.23 3.11
CA GLY A 116 -23.36 49.25 4.02
C GLY A 116 -22.58 49.34 5.34
N ILE A 117 -22.30 48.18 5.95
CA ILE A 117 -21.53 48.14 7.20
C ILE A 117 -20.07 48.52 6.96
N TYR A 118 -19.41 47.94 5.93
CA TYR A 118 -18.01 48.27 5.62
C TYR A 118 -17.83 49.76 5.25
N SER A 119 -18.83 50.43 4.67
CA SER A 119 -18.78 51.85 4.39
C SER A 119 -18.63 52.71 5.66
N HIS A 120 -19.11 52.24 6.82
CA HIS A 120 -18.95 52.87 8.13
C HIS A 120 -17.69 52.47 8.88
N ILE A 121 -17.25 51.21 8.69
CA ILE A 121 -16.05 50.65 9.35
C ILE A 121 -14.77 51.19 8.69
N TYR A 122 -14.68 51.13 7.36
CA TYR A 122 -13.47 51.45 6.63
C TYR A 122 -12.90 52.86 6.90
N PRO A 123 -13.69 53.93 6.94
CA PRO A 123 -13.15 55.27 7.26
C PRO A 123 -12.56 55.38 8.68
N LYS A 124 -13.05 54.57 9.62
CA LYS A 124 -12.58 54.55 11.01
C LYS A 124 -11.34 53.66 11.18
N ASN A 125 -11.27 52.59 10.40
CA ASN A 125 -10.18 51.63 10.41
C ASN A 125 -9.83 51.20 8.96
N PRO A 126 -8.98 51.94 8.25
CA PRO A 126 -8.62 51.69 6.86
C PRO A 126 -7.60 50.58 6.72
N SER A 127 -7.82 49.45 7.39
CA SER A 127 -6.98 48.24 7.27
C SER A 127 -7.16 47.61 5.89
N TYR A 128 -6.11 46.86 5.44
CA TYR A 128 -6.18 46.11 4.18
C TYR A 128 -7.31 45.04 4.21
N TYR A 129 -7.60 44.49 5.37
CA TYR A 129 -8.72 43.57 5.58
C TYR A 129 -10.07 44.24 5.25
N ASN A 130 -10.36 45.38 5.87
CA ASN A 130 -11.62 46.11 5.65
C ASN A 130 -11.73 46.64 4.22
N TYR A 131 -10.59 47.09 3.65
CA TYR A 131 -10.51 47.47 2.24
C TYR A 131 -10.92 46.32 1.34
N THR A 132 -10.34 45.12 1.53
CA THR A 132 -10.54 43.97 0.66
C THR A 132 -12.00 43.56 0.62
N TYR A 133 -12.63 43.37 1.76
CA TYR A 133 -14.03 42.93 1.80
C TYR A 133 -15.00 44.04 1.33
N TYR A 134 -14.73 45.28 1.66
CA TYR A 134 -15.52 46.40 1.13
C TYR A 134 -15.41 46.48 -0.39
N PHE A 135 -14.21 46.36 -0.92
CA PHE A 135 -13.94 46.37 -2.35
C PHE A 135 -14.72 45.25 -3.06
N TYR A 136 -14.65 44.02 -2.59
CA TYR A 136 -15.38 42.90 -3.20
C TYR A 136 -16.91 43.09 -3.10
N CYS A 137 -17.41 43.60 -1.97
CA CYS A 137 -18.83 43.90 -1.87
C CYS A 137 -19.28 44.92 -2.93
N LEU A 138 -18.53 46.01 -3.11
CA LEU A 138 -18.85 47.03 -4.10
C LEU A 138 -18.82 46.50 -5.53
N VAL A 139 -17.86 45.64 -5.84
CA VAL A 139 -17.76 45.01 -7.17
C VAL A 139 -18.94 44.05 -7.41
N GLU A 140 -19.34 43.27 -6.40
CA GLU A 140 -20.42 42.29 -6.54
C GLU A 140 -21.81 42.97 -6.69
N ILE A 141 -22.00 44.15 -6.02
CA ILE A 141 -23.24 44.92 -6.21
C ILE A 141 -23.15 45.92 -7.39
N GLN A 142 -22.08 45.85 -8.20
CA GLN A 142 -21.84 46.68 -9.39
C GLN A 142 -21.67 48.17 -9.13
N GLU A 143 -21.33 48.58 -7.90
CA GLU A 143 -21.04 49.95 -7.54
C GLU A 143 -19.58 50.33 -7.91
N TYR A 144 -19.29 50.23 -9.22
CA TYR A 144 -17.93 50.36 -9.77
C TYR A 144 -17.31 51.72 -9.50
N ASP A 145 -18.08 52.82 -9.53
CA ASP A 145 -17.55 54.16 -9.25
C ASP A 145 -17.14 54.34 -7.79
N GLN A 146 -17.88 53.69 -6.86
CA GLN A 146 -17.51 53.69 -5.44
C GLN A 146 -16.24 52.83 -5.24
N ALA A 147 -16.15 51.66 -5.89
CA ALA A 147 -14.96 50.81 -5.86
C ALA A 147 -13.71 51.55 -6.38
N LYS A 148 -13.81 52.30 -7.50
CA LYS A 148 -12.70 53.12 -8.03
C LYS A 148 -12.28 54.23 -7.05
N LYS A 149 -13.24 54.87 -6.34
CA LYS A 149 -12.94 55.86 -5.30
C LYS A 149 -12.25 55.22 -4.09
N LEU A 150 -12.71 54.04 -3.67
CA LEU A 150 -12.14 53.30 -2.57
C LEU A 150 -10.66 52.92 -2.88
N ILE A 151 -10.39 52.39 -4.07
CA ILE A 151 -9.02 52.08 -4.54
C ILE A 151 -8.14 53.34 -4.48
N LYS A 152 -8.59 54.46 -5.04
CA LYS A 152 -7.82 55.70 -5.02
C LYS A 152 -7.53 56.22 -3.61
N THR A 153 -8.44 55.98 -2.66
CA THR A 153 -8.24 56.37 -1.27
C THR A 153 -7.16 55.47 -0.62
N GLN A 154 -7.23 54.19 -0.87
CA GLN A 154 -6.27 53.23 -0.33
C GLN A 154 -4.87 53.40 -0.94
N GLN A 155 -4.75 53.72 -2.24
CA GLN A 155 -3.49 54.03 -2.90
C GLN A 155 -2.74 55.22 -2.28
N LYS A 156 -3.43 56.15 -1.63
CA LYS A 156 -2.77 57.29 -0.93
C LYS A 156 -2.05 56.83 0.35
N THR A 157 -2.46 55.74 0.93
CA THR A 157 -1.85 55.18 2.14
C THR A 157 -0.68 54.23 1.81
N ASP A 158 -0.65 53.70 0.60
CA ASP A 158 0.37 52.74 0.13
C ASP A 158 0.60 52.97 -1.38
N ALA A 159 1.33 54.03 -1.70
CA ALA A 159 1.49 54.50 -3.09
C ALA A 159 2.28 53.54 -3.99
N ASN A 160 3.08 52.61 -3.42
CA ASN A 160 3.94 51.72 -4.17
C ASN A 160 3.34 50.29 -4.35
N ALA A 161 2.12 50.06 -3.87
CA ALA A 161 1.50 48.75 -3.92
C ALA A 161 0.80 48.52 -5.26
N LEU A 162 1.41 47.69 -6.09
CA LEU A 162 0.91 47.32 -7.44
C LEU A 162 -0.43 46.57 -7.41
N LYS A 163 -0.78 45.92 -6.29
CA LYS A 163 -2.08 45.26 -6.08
C LYS A 163 -3.28 46.17 -6.38
N TYR A 164 -3.18 47.46 -6.16
CA TYR A 164 -4.28 48.42 -6.44
C TYR A 164 -4.45 48.70 -7.93
N GLU A 165 -3.39 48.60 -8.73
CA GLU A 165 -3.49 48.65 -10.19
C GLU A 165 -4.25 47.42 -10.70
N VAL A 166 -3.98 46.24 -10.10
CA VAL A 166 -4.71 44.99 -10.39
C VAL A 166 -6.18 45.11 -9.97
N ASP A 167 -6.46 45.66 -8.77
CA ASP A 167 -7.83 45.89 -8.30
C ASP A 167 -8.60 46.81 -9.24
N LEU A 168 -7.97 47.88 -9.70
CA LEU A 168 -8.57 48.83 -10.66
C LEU A 168 -8.80 48.16 -12.02
N GLY A 169 -7.86 47.35 -12.49
CA GLY A 169 -8.00 46.55 -13.68
C GLY A 169 -9.18 45.55 -13.58
N TYR A 170 -9.34 44.93 -12.42
CA TYR A 170 -10.46 44.00 -12.16
C TYR A 170 -11.81 44.74 -12.16
N VAL A 171 -11.91 45.94 -11.61
CA VAL A 171 -13.15 46.74 -11.72
C VAL A 171 -13.49 47.00 -13.18
N TYR A 172 -12.52 47.39 -14.04
CA TYR A 172 -12.79 47.58 -15.48
C TYR A 172 -13.14 46.29 -16.19
N PHE A 173 -12.57 45.17 -15.78
CA PHE A 173 -12.97 43.86 -16.29
C PHE A 173 -14.44 43.54 -16.00
N ARG A 174 -14.87 43.73 -14.75
CA ARG A 174 -16.25 43.54 -14.29
C ARG A 174 -17.23 44.50 -14.91
N GLU A 175 -16.78 45.70 -15.25
CA GLU A 175 -17.53 46.74 -15.98
C GLU A 175 -17.65 46.44 -17.50
N GLY A 176 -16.94 45.40 -18.00
CA GLY A 176 -16.92 45.02 -19.42
C GLY A 176 -15.86 45.74 -20.26
N ASN A 177 -15.03 46.60 -19.69
CA ASN A 177 -13.96 47.31 -20.38
C ASN A 177 -12.64 46.50 -20.36
N ILE A 178 -12.62 45.39 -21.11
CA ILE A 178 -11.49 44.48 -21.16
C ILE A 178 -10.18 45.12 -21.61
N ALA A 179 -10.25 46.06 -22.58
CA ALA A 179 -9.06 46.74 -23.08
C ALA A 179 -8.36 47.56 -22.01
N LYS A 180 -9.16 48.26 -21.18
CA LYS A 180 -8.61 49.07 -20.10
C LYS A 180 -8.11 48.21 -18.92
N SER A 181 -8.79 47.12 -18.65
CA SER A 181 -8.34 46.12 -17.68
C SER A 181 -6.96 45.60 -18.02
N LYS A 182 -6.80 45.06 -19.23
CA LYS A 182 -5.49 44.51 -19.72
C LYS A 182 -4.40 45.57 -19.65
N LYS A 183 -4.68 46.81 -20.09
CA LYS A 183 -3.72 47.91 -20.01
C LYS A 183 -3.21 48.14 -18.58
N LEU A 184 -4.08 48.12 -17.59
CA LEU A 184 -3.71 48.27 -16.17
C LEU A 184 -2.91 47.10 -15.64
N TYR A 185 -3.27 45.86 -16.02
CA TYR A 185 -2.50 44.66 -15.66
C TYR A 185 -1.09 44.68 -16.26
N ASP A 186 -0.98 45.12 -17.53
CA ASP A 186 0.33 45.26 -18.21
C ASP A 186 1.17 46.39 -17.57
N GLU A 187 0.52 47.47 -17.13
CA GLU A 187 1.19 48.57 -16.40
C GLU A 187 1.70 48.08 -15.04
N ALA A 188 0.88 47.33 -14.26
CA ALA A 188 1.29 46.74 -12.99
C ALA A 188 2.50 45.81 -13.18
N LEU A 189 2.47 44.95 -14.20
CA LEU A 189 3.63 44.09 -14.54
C LEU A 189 4.86 44.94 -14.89
N LYS A 190 4.69 46.03 -15.67
CA LYS A 190 5.80 46.91 -16.08
C LYS A 190 6.47 47.60 -14.90
N HIS A 191 5.69 47.97 -13.89
CA HIS A 191 6.19 48.66 -12.69
C HIS A 191 6.84 47.74 -11.67
N LEU A 192 6.74 46.39 -11.84
CA LEU A 192 7.37 45.41 -10.95
C LEU A 192 8.88 45.64 -10.90
N GLN A 193 9.40 45.80 -9.68
CA GLN A 193 10.83 45.99 -9.40
C GLN A 193 11.47 44.71 -8.86
N ALA A 194 12.80 44.71 -8.70
CA ALA A 194 13.57 43.59 -8.16
C ALA A 194 13.38 43.50 -6.63
N ASP A 195 12.14 43.27 -6.18
CA ASP A 195 11.75 43.10 -4.79
C ASP A 195 10.85 41.85 -4.64
N ALA A 196 11.26 40.92 -3.78
CA ALA A 196 10.54 39.67 -3.57
C ALA A 196 9.17 39.87 -2.90
N GLY A 197 9.04 40.85 -2.04
CA GLY A 197 7.77 41.23 -1.39
C GLY A 197 6.76 41.73 -2.42
N GLN A 198 7.20 42.68 -3.27
CA GLN A 198 6.36 43.25 -4.34
C GLN A 198 5.98 42.19 -5.39
N LEU A 199 6.92 41.27 -5.74
CA LEU A 199 6.64 40.14 -6.63
C LEU A 199 5.50 39.27 -6.10
N ASN A 200 5.61 38.83 -4.83
CA ASN A 200 4.60 37.98 -4.22
C ASN A 200 3.26 38.71 -4.03
N GLU A 201 3.29 40.01 -3.67
CA GLU A 201 2.09 40.79 -3.54
C GLU A 201 1.34 40.89 -4.88
N LEU A 202 2.06 41.18 -5.97
CA LEU A 202 1.48 41.28 -7.30
C LEU A 202 0.92 39.95 -7.79
N ALA A 203 1.68 38.86 -7.62
CA ALA A 203 1.23 37.51 -7.99
C ALA A 203 -0.04 37.11 -7.21
N ASN A 204 -0.09 37.38 -5.89
CA ASN A 204 -1.25 37.12 -5.06
C ASN A 204 -2.46 37.97 -5.45
N ALA A 205 -2.25 39.23 -5.88
CA ALA A 205 -3.33 40.05 -6.38
C ALA A 205 -3.97 39.48 -7.63
N PHE A 206 -3.17 38.97 -8.57
CA PHE A 206 -3.68 38.27 -9.75
C PHE A 206 -4.33 36.92 -9.41
N TYR A 207 -3.75 36.13 -8.50
CA TYR A 207 -4.38 34.90 -8.00
C TYR A 207 -5.79 35.17 -7.44
N ALA A 208 -5.93 36.19 -6.64
CA ALA A 208 -7.21 36.56 -6.02
C ALA A 208 -8.30 36.95 -7.05
N LYS A 209 -7.91 37.33 -8.27
CA LYS A 209 -8.82 37.65 -9.38
C LYS A 209 -9.00 36.51 -10.37
N GLY A 210 -8.27 35.39 -10.20
CA GLY A 210 -8.28 34.26 -11.12
C GLY A 210 -7.51 34.51 -12.42
N GLU A 211 -6.67 35.55 -12.48
CA GLU A 211 -5.89 35.94 -13.65
C GLU A 211 -4.57 35.14 -13.74
N LEU A 212 -4.68 33.83 -13.94
CA LEU A 212 -3.55 32.90 -13.86
C LEU A 212 -2.46 33.18 -14.91
N ASP A 213 -2.82 33.64 -16.10
CA ASP A 213 -1.84 34.05 -17.13
C ASP A 213 -0.95 35.21 -16.65
N TYR A 214 -1.53 36.14 -15.92
CA TYR A 214 -0.79 37.27 -15.32
C TYR A 214 0.04 36.80 -14.11
N VAL A 215 -0.40 35.82 -13.36
CA VAL A 215 0.44 35.18 -12.32
C VAL A 215 1.70 34.58 -12.93
N VAL A 216 1.56 33.78 -13.99
CA VAL A 216 2.69 33.20 -14.71
C VAL A 216 3.61 34.29 -15.27
N SER A 217 3.04 35.35 -15.86
CA SER A 217 3.81 36.49 -16.39
C SER A 217 4.56 37.22 -15.28
N THR A 218 3.95 37.38 -14.11
CA THR A 218 4.56 38.00 -12.93
C THR A 218 5.78 37.20 -12.47
N TYR A 219 5.64 35.90 -12.28
CA TYR A 219 6.77 35.05 -11.85
C TYR A 219 7.86 34.92 -12.91
N LYS A 220 7.52 34.88 -14.21
CA LYS A 220 8.53 34.91 -15.30
C LYS A 220 9.34 36.20 -15.25
N LYS A 221 8.68 37.34 -15.11
CA LYS A 221 9.37 38.65 -14.95
C LYS A 221 10.17 38.71 -13.66
N GLY A 222 9.61 38.17 -12.57
CA GLY A 222 10.30 38.05 -11.29
C GLY A 222 11.61 37.25 -11.40
N ARG A 223 11.63 36.15 -12.17
CA ARG A 223 12.84 35.36 -12.44
C ARG A 223 13.91 36.16 -13.19
N GLU A 224 13.52 37.04 -14.10
CA GLU A 224 14.46 37.92 -14.80
C GLU A 224 15.03 39.00 -13.86
N LEU A 225 14.21 39.53 -12.95
CA LEU A 225 14.60 40.61 -12.02
C LEU A 225 15.37 40.11 -10.80
N LEU A 226 15.09 38.86 -10.36
CA LEU A 226 15.60 38.25 -9.13
C LEU A 226 16.14 36.83 -9.42
N PRO A 227 17.21 36.70 -10.23
CA PRO A 227 17.72 35.39 -10.64
C PRO A 227 18.19 34.50 -9.48
N GLU A 228 18.59 35.10 -8.36
CA GLU A 228 19.02 34.38 -7.16
C GLU A 228 17.85 33.82 -6.32
N LEU A 229 16.60 34.23 -6.62
CA LEU A 229 15.41 33.78 -5.89
C LEU A 229 14.87 32.48 -6.52
N HIS A 230 15.50 31.36 -6.22
CA HIS A 230 15.20 30.04 -6.82
C HIS A 230 13.77 29.58 -6.57
N THR A 231 13.14 29.99 -5.44
CA THR A 231 11.75 29.63 -5.09
C THR A 231 10.72 30.07 -6.12
N ILE A 232 11.04 31.04 -6.99
CA ILE A 232 10.17 31.46 -8.11
C ILE A 232 9.84 30.27 -9.02
N GLY A 233 10.76 29.32 -9.22
CA GLY A 233 10.52 28.12 -10.01
C GLY A 233 9.39 27.27 -9.45
N PHE A 234 9.37 27.10 -8.14
CA PHE A 234 8.32 26.37 -7.46
C PHE A 234 6.96 27.05 -7.56
N GLU A 235 6.93 28.37 -7.33
CA GLU A 235 5.69 29.17 -7.45
C GLU A 235 5.13 29.15 -8.88
N LEU A 236 6.02 29.20 -9.88
CA LEU A 236 5.63 29.12 -11.28
C LEU A 236 5.07 27.75 -11.66
N ALA A 237 5.69 26.67 -11.15
CA ALA A 237 5.16 25.31 -11.30
C ALA A 237 3.75 25.20 -10.71
N SER A 238 3.54 25.74 -9.51
CA SER A 238 2.25 25.79 -8.82
C SER A 238 1.20 26.59 -9.63
N ALA A 239 1.62 27.68 -10.28
CA ALA A 239 0.74 28.46 -11.15
C ALA A 239 0.30 27.66 -12.38
N TYR A 240 1.24 26.97 -13.03
CA TYR A 240 0.93 26.08 -14.17
C TYR A 240 0.02 24.91 -13.78
N GLU A 241 0.21 24.33 -12.59
CA GLU A 241 -0.66 23.27 -12.07
C GLU A 241 -2.12 23.79 -11.95
N ARG A 242 -2.31 24.98 -11.38
CA ARG A 242 -3.65 25.59 -11.27
C ARG A 242 -4.27 25.95 -12.62
N MET A 243 -3.47 26.25 -13.62
CA MET A 243 -3.91 26.46 -15.02
C MET A 243 -4.29 25.15 -15.74
N GLY A 244 -3.98 23.98 -15.16
CA GLY A 244 -4.08 22.70 -15.85
C GLY A 244 -2.99 22.46 -16.90
N ASN A 245 -1.95 23.30 -16.93
CA ASN A 245 -0.79 23.10 -17.81
C ASN A 245 0.20 22.13 -17.18
N THR A 246 -0.10 20.83 -17.29
CA THR A 246 0.69 19.75 -16.70
C THR A 246 2.14 19.77 -17.17
N GLN A 247 2.38 19.97 -18.48
CA GLN A 247 3.74 19.98 -19.03
C GLN A 247 4.56 21.13 -18.41
N GLY A 248 4.02 22.34 -18.40
CA GLY A 248 4.71 23.49 -17.82
C GLY A 248 4.99 23.31 -16.32
N ALA A 249 4.05 22.73 -15.58
CA ALA A 249 4.25 22.46 -14.15
C ALA A 249 5.40 21.45 -13.92
N ILE A 250 5.42 20.35 -14.66
CA ILE A 250 6.47 19.31 -14.56
C ILE A 250 7.84 19.92 -14.90
N GLU A 251 7.96 20.63 -16.00
CA GLU A 251 9.23 21.23 -16.44
C GLU A 251 9.76 22.23 -15.39
N GLU A 252 8.89 23.05 -14.79
CA GLU A 252 9.32 24.00 -13.77
C GLU A 252 9.72 23.33 -12.45
N TYR A 253 9.02 22.28 -12.03
CA TYR A 253 9.43 21.47 -10.88
C TYR A 253 10.79 20.80 -11.11
N LEU A 254 11.03 20.28 -12.29
CA LEU A 254 12.31 19.66 -12.64
C LEU A 254 13.44 20.69 -12.67
N ASN A 255 13.21 21.84 -13.31
CA ASN A 255 14.17 22.93 -13.37
C ASN A 255 14.49 23.47 -11.96
N PHE A 256 13.49 23.62 -11.11
CA PHE A 256 13.67 24.07 -9.73
C PHE A 256 14.59 23.11 -8.96
N LEU A 257 14.41 21.80 -9.09
CA LEU A 257 15.24 20.81 -8.42
C LEU A 257 16.69 20.74 -8.93
N THR A 258 16.98 21.23 -10.13
CA THR A 258 18.38 21.37 -10.57
C THR A 258 19.10 22.47 -9.83
N LEU A 259 18.37 23.47 -9.31
CA LEU A 259 18.89 24.61 -8.56
C LEU A 259 18.95 24.35 -7.06
N ASP A 260 17.95 23.69 -6.50
CA ASP A 260 17.87 23.43 -5.06
C ASP A 260 17.26 22.04 -4.76
N ARG A 261 18.13 21.09 -4.44
CA ARG A 261 17.73 19.71 -4.10
C ARG A 261 17.12 19.54 -2.71
N ASN A 262 17.21 20.54 -1.83
CA ASN A 262 16.62 20.44 -0.49
C ASN A 262 15.10 20.30 -0.54
N TYR A 263 14.48 20.70 -1.66
CA TYR A 263 13.04 20.57 -1.90
C TYR A 263 12.62 19.30 -2.62
N GLU A 264 13.50 18.31 -2.76
CA GLU A 264 13.21 17.08 -3.51
C GLU A 264 11.98 16.34 -2.99
N SER A 265 11.84 16.20 -1.68
CA SER A 265 10.66 15.56 -1.06
C SER A 265 9.39 16.34 -1.41
N THR A 266 9.40 17.65 -1.20
CA THR A 266 8.23 18.52 -1.48
C THR A 266 7.81 18.45 -2.94
N VAL A 267 8.76 18.50 -3.87
CA VAL A 267 8.46 18.39 -5.31
C VAL A 267 7.94 17.01 -5.68
N LYS A 268 8.49 15.93 -5.11
CA LYS A 268 7.97 14.58 -5.31
C LYS A 268 6.52 14.45 -4.84
N ASP A 269 6.17 15.07 -3.68
CA ASP A 269 4.81 15.09 -3.17
C ASP A 269 3.84 15.83 -4.13
N HIS A 270 4.28 16.98 -4.67
CA HIS A 270 3.50 17.72 -5.67
C HIS A 270 3.34 16.96 -6.98
N LEU A 271 4.41 16.38 -7.51
CA LEU A 271 4.35 15.54 -8.72
C LEU A 271 3.42 14.35 -8.52
N GLN A 272 3.48 13.69 -7.37
CA GLN A 272 2.60 12.57 -7.03
C GLN A 272 1.13 13.01 -6.93
N ALA A 273 0.85 14.15 -6.30
CA ALA A 273 -0.51 14.70 -6.23
C ALA A 273 -1.03 15.13 -7.62
N LEU A 274 -0.16 15.65 -8.49
CA LEU A 274 -0.47 16.00 -9.88
C LEU A 274 -0.83 14.77 -10.70
N LEU A 275 -0.05 13.67 -10.55
CA LEU A 275 -0.24 12.41 -11.26
C LEU A 275 -1.43 11.62 -10.71
N ALA A 276 -1.71 11.66 -9.41
CA ALA A 276 -2.85 10.95 -8.80
C ALA A 276 -4.23 11.37 -9.36
N LYS A 277 -4.33 12.53 -9.98
CA LYS A 277 -5.54 13.06 -10.62
C LYS A 277 -5.51 12.90 -12.15
N ASP A 278 -5.09 11.74 -12.62
CA ASP A 278 -4.92 11.45 -14.05
C ASP A 278 -5.90 10.37 -14.49
N ASP A 279 -7.07 10.78 -15.00
CA ASP A 279 -8.13 9.84 -15.39
C ASP A 279 -7.85 9.16 -16.73
N ASP A 280 -7.04 9.76 -17.60
CA ASP A 280 -6.74 9.30 -18.97
C ASP A 280 -5.27 8.93 -19.20
N ASN A 281 -4.46 8.93 -18.16
CA ASN A 281 -3.03 8.62 -18.19
C ASN A 281 -2.16 9.59 -19.03
N SER A 282 -2.70 10.74 -19.36
CA SER A 282 -1.98 11.75 -20.15
C SER A 282 -0.84 12.40 -19.37
N LYS A 283 -1.02 12.62 -18.07
CA LYS A 283 -0.03 13.23 -17.18
C LYS A 283 1.15 12.30 -16.92
N HIS A 284 0.90 11.01 -16.67
CA HIS A 284 1.93 9.98 -16.52
C HIS A 284 2.78 9.87 -17.79
N THR A 285 2.11 9.87 -18.95
CA THR A 285 2.78 9.85 -20.25
C THR A 285 3.64 11.09 -20.48
N ALA A 286 3.12 12.28 -20.16
CA ALA A 286 3.86 13.53 -20.27
C ALA A 286 5.08 13.54 -19.34
N PHE A 287 4.92 13.14 -18.08
CA PHE A 287 5.99 13.09 -17.08
C PHE A 287 7.13 12.17 -17.51
N ARG A 288 6.79 10.93 -17.92
CA ARG A 288 7.75 9.96 -18.42
C ARG A 288 8.51 10.49 -19.65
N LYS A 289 7.79 11.09 -20.60
CA LYS A 289 8.37 11.67 -21.81
C LYS A 289 9.35 12.78 -21.49
N ILE A 290 8.96 13.74 -20.64
CA ILE A 290 9.81 14.87 -20.24
C ILE A 290 11.07 14.38 -19.56
N LEU A 291 10.98 13.42 -18.61
CA LEU A 291 12.15 12.84 -17.97
C LEU A 291 13.10 12.17 -18.95
N LEU A 292 12.58 11.40 -19.91
CA LEU A 292 13.40 10.74 -20.94
C LEU A 292 14.08 11.76 -21.84
N GLU A 293 13.40 12.85 -22.23
CA GLU A 293 13.99 13.94 -23.01
C GLU A 293 15.12 14.63 -22.25
N HIS A 294 14.96 14.89 -20.96
CA HIS A 294 16.02 15.46 -20.11
C HIS A 294 17.21 14.50 -19.96
N ILE A 295 16.97 13.19 -19.75
CA ILE A 295 18.04 12.17 -19.69
C ILE A 295 18.82 12.09 -21.00
N GLN A 296 18.14 12.22 -22.14
CA GLN A 296 18.81 12.20 -23.46
C GLN A 296 19.60 13.49 -23.73
N LYS A 297 19.06 14.63 -23.30
CA LYS A 297 19.69 15.94 -23.51
C LYS A 297 20.91 16.14 -22.62
N ASP A 298 20.86 15.68 -21.39
CA ASP A 298 21.95 15.78 -20.42
C ASP A 298 22.19 14.42 -19.74
N PRO A 299 22.91 13.49 -20.43
CA PRO A 299 23.18 12.16 -19.91
C PRO A 299 24.04 12.15 -18.66
N ASP A 300 24.80 13.20 -18.39
CA ASP A 300 25.68 13.28 -17.21
C ASP A 300 24.93 13.68 -15.95
N GLN A 301 23.72 14.20 -16.07
CA GLN A 301 22.86 14.55 -14.95
C GLN A 301 22.15 13.30 -14.41
N ALA A 302 22.71 12.70 -13.35
CA ALA A 302 22.17 11.48 -12.74
C ALA A 302 20.74 11.66 -12.18
N TYR A 303 20.42 12.89 -11.77
CA TYR A 303 19.19 13.24 -11.07
C TYR A 303 17.90 12.83 -11.84
N TYR A 304 17.85 13.10 -13.14
CA TYR A 304 16.65 12.71 -13.93
C TYR A 304 16.46 11.20 -14.02
N SER A 305 17.58 10.44 -14.07
CA SER A 305 17.53 8.97 -14.00
C SER A 305 17.10 8.48 -12.61
N GLU A 306 17.51 9.17 -11.53
CA GLU A 306 17.08 8.88 -10.16
C GLU A 306 15.57 9.14 -9.99
N LEU A 307 15.07 10.23 -10.58
CA LEU A 307 13.64 10.56 -10.51
C LEU A 307 12.80 9.59 -11.35
N LEU A 308 13.30 9.19 -12.54
CA LEU A 308 12.64 8.18 -13.37
C LEU A 308 12.64 6.81 -12.69
N TRP A 309 13.74 6.44 -12.03
CA TRP A 309 13.81 5.23 -11.21
C TRP A 309 12.80 5.26 -10.07
N TRP A 310 12.74 6.35 -9.31
CA TRP A 310 11.74 6.54 -8.24
C TRP A 310 10.31 6.42 -8.78
N TYR A 311 10.01 7.10 -9.87
CA TYR A 311 8.70 7.06 -10.52
C TYR A 311 8.33 5.64 -10.99
N SER A 312 9.27 4.95 -11.63
CA SER A 312 9.03 3.59 -12.12
C SER A 312 8.71 2.60 -10.98
N ILE A 313 9.28 2.80 -9.79
CA ILE A 313 8.94 2.01 -8.61
C ILE A 313 7.51 2.29 -8.15
N GLN A 314 7.09 3.57 -8.11
CA GLN A 314 5.72 3.94 -7.73
C GLN A 314 4.69 3.30 -8.66
N GLU A 315 4.98 3.29 -9.95
CA GLU A 315 4.13 2.68 -10.99
C GLU A 315 4.27 1.15 -11.09
N LYS A 316 5.15 0.54 -10.30
CA LYS A 316 5.49 -0.89 -10.39
C LYS A 316 6.03 -1.32 -11.77
N ASP A 317 6.54 -0.37 -12.57
CA ASP A 317 7.28 -0.65 -13.81
C ASP A 317 8.71 -1.09 -13.44
N PHE A 318 8.82 -2.32 -12.91
CA PHE A 318 10.11 -2.84 -12.41
C PHE A 318 11.13 -3.04 -13.51
N GLU A 319 10.73 -3.24 -14.78
CA GLU A 319 11.65 -3.35 -15.92
C GLU A 319 12.35 -2.02 -16.21
N LEU A 320 11.57 -0.94 -16.25
CA LEU A 320 12.13 0.41 -16.43
C LEU A 320 12.98 0.78 -15.21
N ALA A 321 12.50 0.48 -13.98
CA ALA A 321 13.25 0.71 -12.75
C ALA A 321 14.61 -0.01 -12.79
N LEU A 322 14.67 -1.27 -13.22
CA LEU A 322 15.92 -2.02 -13.35
C LEU A 322 16.85 -1.43 -14.38
N THR A 323 16.31 -0.96 -15.51
CA THR A 323 17.08 -0.30 -16.56
C THR A 323 17.76 0.96 -16.03
N GLN A 324 17.02 1.81 -15.31
CA GLN A 324 17.56 3.03 -14.70
C GLN A 324 18.55 2.70 -13.57
N ALA A 325 18.23 1.71 -12.72
CA ALA A 325 19.14 1.29 -11.65
C ALA A 325 20.49 0.80 -12.19
N LYS A 326 20.51 0.00 -13.26
CA LYS A 326 21.74 -0.45 -13.93
C LYS A 326 22.53 0.71 -14.56
N ALA A 327 21.84 1.72 -15.09
CA ALA A 327 22.47 2.91 -15.64
C ALA A 327 23.12 3.76 -14.54
N LEU A 328 22.40 3.98 -13.44
CA LEU A 328 22.88 4.72 -12.27
C LEU A 328 24.06 4.01 -11.59
N ASP A 329 23.97 2.71 -11.38
CA ASP A 329 25.03 1.90 -10.78
C ASP A 329 26.36 2.02 -11.56
N ARG A 330 26.29 1.99 -12.90
CA ARG A 330 27.48 2.17 -13.76
C ARG A 330 28.03 3.59 -13.72
N ARG A 331 27.16 4.60 -13.69
CA ARG A 331 27.54 6.01 -13.72
C ARG A 331 28.12 6.45 -12.38
N LEU A 332 27.44 6.12 -11.29
CA LEU A 332 27.80 6.51 -9.93
C LEU A 332 28.81 5.56 -9.29
N LYS A 333 29.18 4.46 -9.99
CA LYS A 333 30.04 3.38 -9.50
C LYS A 333 29.55 2.82 -8.17
N GLU A 334 28.23 2.59 -8.09
CA GLU A 334 27.61 1.99 -6.92
C GLU A 334 27.99 0.51 -6.80
N ASP A 335 27.89 -0.05 -5.59
CA ASP A 335 28.18 -1.46 -5.33
C ASP A 335 27.01 -2.39 -5.65
N GLY A 336 25.94 -1.86 -6.26
CA GLY A 336 24.73 -2.62 -6.61
C GLY A 336 23.65 -2.66 -5.54
N ASN A 337 23.76 -1.84 -4.47
CA ASN A 337 22.75 -1.76 -3.40
C ASN A 337 21.35 -1.46 -3.96
N ARG A 338 21.23 -0.43 -4.81
CA ARG A 338 19.96 -0.02 -5.47
C ARG A 338 19.33 -1.17 -6.26
N ILE A 339 20.15 -1.99 -6.91
CA ILE A 339 19.69 -3.14 -7.71
C ILE A 339 19.26 -4.29 -6.78
N MET A 340 19.98 -4.50 -5.66
CA MET A 340 19.61 -5.48 -4.66
C MET A 340 18.26 -5.15 -4.02
N ASP A 341 18.06 -3.89 -3.64
CA ASP A 341 16.81 -3.40 -3.08
C ASP A 341 15.64 -3.55 -4.06
N LEU A 342 15.87 -3.20 -5.33
CA LEU A 342 14.89 -3.38 -6.39
C LEU A 342 14.55 -4.86 -6.62
N ALA A 343 15.54 -5.75 -6.57
CA ALA A 343 15.32 -7.19 -6.70
C ALA A 343 14.41 -7.72 -5.57
N ASN A 344 14.68 -7.32 -4.32
CA ASN A 344 13.86 -7.70 -3.17
C ASN A 344 12.43 -7.16 -3.30
N LEU A 345 12.28 -5.92 -3.77
CA LEU A 345 10.98 -5.31 -4.01
C LEU A 345 10.21 -6.03 -5.14
N ALA A 346 10.90 -6.40 -6.22
CA ALA A 346 10.32 -7.16 -7.32
C ALA A 346 9.84 -8.54 -6.86
N VAL A 347 10.62 -9.26 -6.02
CA VAL A 347 10.20 -10.52 -5.41
C VAL A 347 8.94 -10.32 -4.58
N SER A 348 8.88 -9.27 -3.76
CA SER A 348 7.71 -8.96 -2.92
C SER A 348 6.44 -8.60 -3.73
N ASN A 349 6.59 -8.29 -5.02
CA ASN A 349 5.50 -8.02 -5.96
C ASN A 349 5.34 -9.13 -7.01
N ASP A 350 5.86 -10.32 -6.76
CA ASP A 350 5.80 -11.50 -7.64
C ASP A 350 6.43 -11.30 -9.04
N ASN A 351 7.23 -10.24 -9.20
CA ASN A 351 7.95 -10.00 -10.45
C ASN A 351 9.32 -10.72 -10.44
N PHE A 352 9.26 -12.04 -10.49
CA PHE A 352 10.43 -12.92 -10.36
C PHE A 352 11.42 -12.80 -11.51
N ASP A 353 10.96 -12.40 -12.70
CA ASP A 353 11.82 -12.23 -13.88
C ASP A 353 12.75 -11.04 -13.71
N VAL A 354 12.21 -9.90 -13.32
CA VAL A 354 13.02 -8.70 -13.04
C VAL A 354 13.97 -8.94 -11.86
N ALA A 355 13.49 -9.59 -10.79
CA ALA A 355 14.34 -9.94 -9.67
C ALA A 355 15.51 -10.85 -10.10
N GLY A 356 15.25 -11.88 -10.90
CA GLY A 356 16.27 -12.78 -11.44
C GLY A 356 17.33 -12.06 -12.29
N GLU A 357 16.93 -11.11 -13.15
CA GLU A 357 17.84 -10.29 -13.94
C GLU A 357 18.62 -9.26 -13.11
N ALA A 358 18.03 -8.78 -12.01
CA ALA A 358 18.72 -7.91 -11.06
C ALA A 358 19.82 -8.66 -10.31
N TYR A 359 19.52 -9.82 -9.73
CA TYR A 359 20.54 -10.65 -9.07
C TYR A 359 21.63 -11.10 -10.05
N LYS A 360 21.28 -11.49 -11.27
CA LYS A 360 22.26 -11.84 -12.31
C LYS A 360 23.24 -10.71 -12.61
N TYR A 361 22.76 -9.47 -12.63
CA TYR A 361 23.63 -8.30 -12.81
C TYR A 361 24.62 -8.15 -11.66
N ILE A 362 24.18 -8.33 -10.40
CA ILE A 362 25.05 -8.25 -9.23
C ILE A 362 26.09 -9.38 -9.25
N ILE A 363 25.66 -10.61 -9.55
CA ILE A 363 26.55 -11.77 -9.67
C ILE A 363 27.64 -11.53 -10.73
N ALA A 364 27.29 -10.89 -11.85
CA ALA A 364 28.24 -10.56 -12.90
C ALA A 364 29.31 -9.52 -12.49
N LYS A 365 29.11 -8.76 -11.40
CA LYS A 365 30.16 -7.89 -10.80
C LYS A 365 31.30 -8.70 -10.14
N GLY A 366 31.09 -9.96 -9.85
CA GLY A 366 32.08 -10.89 -9.34
C GLY A 366 32.16 -10.98 -7.81
N PRO A 367 32.97 -11.93 -7.28
CA PRO A 367 33.02 -12.26 -5.86
C PRO A 367 33.52 -11.15 -4.92
N SER A 368 34.18 -10.13 -5.47
CA SER A 368 34.62 -8.96 -4.67
C SER A 368 33.47 -7.99 -4.33
N ASN A 369 32.32 -8.14 -4.97
CA ASN A 369 31.16 -7.33 -4.67
C ASN A 369 30.51 -7.79 -3.36
N GLY A 370 30.18 -6.87 -2.45
CA GLY A 370 29.62 -7.19 -1.13
C GLY A 370 28.26 -7.89 -1.15
N TYR A 371 27.50 -7.77 -2.24
CA TYR A 371 26.20 -8.41 -2.43
C TYR A 371 26.26 -9.74 -3.22
N TYR A 372 27.44 -10.14 -3.69
CA TYR A 372 27.60 -11.29 -4.57
C TYR A 372 27.02 -12.58 -4.00
N GLU A 373 27.36 -12.90 -2.76
CA GLU A 373 26.92 -14.16 -2.11
C GLU A 373 25.40 -14.10 -1.80
N ALA A 374 24.91 -12.95 -1.33
CA ALA A 374 23.47 -12.77 -1.11
C ALA A 374 22.68 -12.90 -2.43
N ALA A 375 23.14 -12.24 -3.49
CA ALA A 375 22.49 -12.31 -4.80
C ALA A 375 22.41 -13.73 -5.36
N ARG A 376 23.42 -14.59 -5.14
CA ARG A 376 23.40 -15.99 -5.55
C ARG A 376 22.33 -16.79 -4.82
N ARG A 377 22.25 -16.63 -3.50
CA ARG A 377 21.22 -17.30 -2.67
C ARG A 377 19.81 -16.82 -3.06
N ASP A 378 19.62 -15.51 -3.11
CA ASP A 378 18.33 -14.92 -3.38
C ASP A 378 17.84 -15.16 -4.83
N GLN A 379 18.77 -15.33 -5.79
CA GLN A 379 18.43 -15.79 -7.14
C GLN A 379 17.85 -17.19 -7.13
N LEU A 380 18.43 -18.13 -6.38
CA LEU A 380 17.92 -19.48 -6.27
C LEU A 380 16.56 -19.52 -5.54
N HIS A 381 16.42 -18.75 -4.47
CA HIS A 381 15.14 -18.55 -3.80
C HIS A 381 14.08 -18.03 -4.76
N THR A 382 14.39 -16.98 -5.54
CA THR A 382 13.48 -16.42 -6.53
C THR A 382 13.06 -17.42 -7.60
N ARG A 383 14.01 -18.26 -8.08
CA ARG A 383 13.70 -19.36 -9.01
C ARG A 383 12.75 -20.38 -8.38
N TYR A 384 12.94 -20.69 -7.11
CA TYR A 384 12.03 -21.57 -6.35
C TYR A 384 10.62 -20.96 -6.26
N LEU A 385 10.50 -19.69 -5.87
CA LEU A 385 9.21 -18.99 -5.81
C LEU A 385 8.52 -18.97 -7.18
N LYS A 386 9.27 -18.66 -8.24
CA LYS A 386 8.76 -18.68 -9.63
C LYS A 386 8.21 -20.06 -10.02
N LEU A 387 8.94 -21.13 -9.71
CA LEU A 387 8.48 -22.49 -10.00
C LEU A 387 7.25 -22.87 -9.17
N LYS A 388 7.20 -22.47 -7.90
CA LYS A 388 6.07 -22.74 -7.00
C LYS A 388 4.76 -22.13 -7.51
N VAL A 389 4.78 -20.93 -8.10
CA VAL A 389 3.57 -20.31 -8.67
C VAL A 389 3.29 -20.74 -10.10
N ASN A 390 4.30 -21.30 -10.80
CA ASN A 390 4.14 -21.78 -12.18
C ASN A 390 3.46 -23.15 -12.20
N ARG A 391 2.16 -23.18 -12.46
CA ARG A 391 1.35 -24.40 -12.53
C ARG A 391 1.75 -25.34 -13.68
N GLY A 392 2.56 -24.86 -14.65
CA GLY A 392 3.13 -25.70 -15.71
C GLY A 392 4.51 -26.30 -15.38
N ALA A 393 5.05 -26.05 -14.18
CA ALA A 393 6.34 -26.57 -13.76
C ALA A 393 6.30 -28.09 -13.64
N ARG A 394 7.32 -28.75 -14.18
CA ARG A 394 7.45 -30.20 -14.16
C ARG A 394 8.43 -30.64 -13.08
N SER A 395 8.32 -31.89 -12.62
CA SER A 395 9.25 -32.49 -11.66
C SER A 395 10.73 -32.32 -12.08
N GLY A 396 11.03 -32.36 -13.39
CA GLY A 396 12.37 -32.10 -13.92
C GLY A 396 12.91 -30.69 -13.62
N ASP A 397 12.05 -29.66 -13.68
CA ASP A 397 12.44 -28.28 -13.41
C ASP A 397 12.83 -28.11 -11.93
N PHE A 398 12.07 -28.73 -11.04
CA PHE A 398 12.41 -28.79 -9.60
C PHE A 398 13.69 -29.59 -9.35
N GLY A 399 13.91 -30.70 -10.09
CA GLY A 399 15.12 -31.50 -10.01
C GLY A 399 16.40 -30.76 -10.41
N GLU A 400 16.33 -29.88 -11.44
CA GLU A 400 17.43 -29.01 -11.84
C GLU A 400 17.70 -27.92 -10.80
N LEU A 401 16.64 -27.32 -10.28
CA LEU A 401 16.77 -26.32 -9.23
C LEU A 401 17.38 -26.93 -7.96
N ARG A 402 16.95 -28.11 -7.57
CA ARG A 402 17.53 -28.88 -6.45
C ARG A 402 19.04 -29.06 -6.59
N LYS A 403 19.52 -29.46 -7.77
CA LYS A 403 20.96 -29.59 -8.03
C LYS A 403 21.70 -28.28 -7.85
N SER A 404 21.12 -27.19 -8.33
CA SER A 404 21.70 -25.86 -8.20
C SER A 404 21.77 -25.40 -6.74
N MET A 405 20.69 -25.60 -5.97
CA MET A 405 20.64 -25.28 -4.54
C MET A 405 21.64 -26.12 -3.74
N ALA A 406 21.68 -27.44 -3.98
CA ALA A 406 22.62 -28.33 -3.30
C ALA A 406 24.09 -27.97 -3.61
N ALA A 407 24.40 -27.56 -4.84
CA ALA A 407 25.73 -27.11 -5.22
C ALA A 407 26.12 -25.79 -4.50
N GLU A 408 25.16 -24.87 -4.38
CA GLU A 408 25.40 -23.62 -3.65
C GLU A 408 25.58 -23.87 -2.16
N LEU A 409 24.74 -24.69 -1.53
CA LEU A 409 24.80 -25.00 -0.09
C LEU A 409 26.10 -25.65 0.36
N ARG A 410 26.82 -26.38 -0.50
CA ARG A 410 28.16 -26.90 -0.18
C ARG A 410 29.19 -25.84 0.19
N ARG A 411 28.95 -24.58 -0.20
CA ARG A 411 29.82 -23.44 0.11
C ARG A 411 29.50 -22.79 1.46
N TRP A 412 28.40 -23.19 2.09
CA TRP A 412 27.79 -22.53 3.24
C TRP A 412 27.68 -23.46 4.45
N GLU A 413 28.62 -24.36 4.64
CA GLU A 413 28.60 -25.31 5.75
C GLU A 413 28.37 -24.62 7.10
N ASN A 414 27.27 -24.98 7.77
CA ASN A 414 26.87 -24.49 9.10
C ASN A 414 26.73 -22.95 9.21
N ASN A 415 26.41 -22.28 8.10
CA ASN A 415 26.24 -20.81 8.09
C ASN A 415 24.74 -20.45 8.16
N PRO A 416 24.29 -19.70 9.20
CA PRO A 416 22.91 -19.25 9.34
C PRO A 416 22.36 -18.48 8.12
N ASP A 417 23.20 -17.75 7.39
CA ASP A 417 22.77 -17.06 6.16
C ASP A 417 22.20 -17.99 5.09
N ALA A 418 22.49 -19.28 5.13
CA ALA A 418 21.98 -20.28 4.21
C ALA A 418 20.59 -20.84 4.60
N ILE A 419 20.05 -20.52 5.77
CA ILE A 419 18.83 -21.13 6.32
C ILE A 419 17.66 -21.01 5.35
N ARG A 420 17.43 -19.83 4.74
CA ARG A 420 16.35 -19.67 3.75
C ARG A 420 16.48 -20.68 2.60
N LEU A 421 17.68 -20.81 2.04
CA LEU A 421 17.92 -21.73 0.93
C LEU A 421 17.78 -23.19 1.35
N ILE A 422 18.15 -23.52 2.60
CA ILE A 422 17.96 -24.86 3.17
C ILE A 422 16.47 -25.19 3.34
N LEU A 423 15.68 -24.24 3.84
CA LEU A 423 14.23 -24.41 3.97
C LEU A 423 13.58 -24.59 2.60
N ASP A 424 13.97 -23.79 1.60
CA ASP A 424 13.49 -23.94 0.23
C ASP A 424 13.83 -25.33 -0.34
N LEU A 425 15.06 -25.81 -0.13
CA LEU A 425 15.51 -27.12 -0.59
C LEU A 425 14.73 -28.24 0.12
N ALA A 426 14.55 -28.15 1.44
CA ALA A 426 13.81 -29.16 2.21
C ALA A 426 12.34 -29.23 1.76
N HIS A 427 11.70 -28.07 1.55
CA HIS A 427 10.34 -28.00 1.04
C HIS A 427 10.25 -28.59 -0.37
N LEU A 428 11.19 -28.22 -1.24
CA LEU A 428 11.25 -28.71 -2.62
C LEU A 428 11.40 -30.25 -2.66
N ASP A 429 12.32 -30.80 -1.87
CA ASP A 429 12.56 -32.22 -1.79
C ASP A 429 11.35 -32.97 -1.24
N ALA A 430 10.72 -32.49 -0.16
CA ALA A 430 9.57 -33.14 0.46
C ALA A 430 8.31 -33.10 -0.40
N PHE A 431 7.93 -31.90 -0.88
CA PHE A 431 6.60 -31.69 -1.48
C PHE A 431 6.56 -31.84 -3.00
N TYR A 432 7.69 -31.63 -3.70
CA TYR A 432 7.74 -31.69 -5.17
C TYR A 432 8.53 -32.87 -5.73
N LEU A 433 9.49 -33.37 -4.97
CA LEU A 433 10.34 -34.53 -5.41
C LEU A 433 10.06 -35.82 -4.65
N GLY A 434 9.16 -35.78 -3.64
CA GLY A 434 8.75 -36.98 -2.91
C GLY A 434 9.84 -37.57 -1.99
N ASN A 435 10.77 -36.76 -1.51
CA ASN A 435 11.88 -37.19 -0.63
C ASN A 435 11.75 -36.57 0.79
N PRO A 436 10.65 -36.78 1.52
CA PRO A 436 10.45 -36.13 2.82
C PRO A 436 11.46 -36.62 3.87
N ASP A 437 11.95 -37.85 3.82
CA ASP A 437 12.92 -38.38 4.78
C ASP A 437 14.25 -37.62 4.70
N ALA A 438 14.76 -37.38 3.49
CA ALA A 438 15.99 -36.64 3.30
C ALA A 438 15.83 -35.15 3.77
N SER A 439 14.63 -34.60 3.64
CA SER A 439 14.32 -33.26 4.15
C SER A 439 14.31 -33.20 5.67
N LEU A 440 13.74 -34.22 6.33
CA LEU A 440 13.75 -34.31 7.79
C LEU A 440 15.17 -34.42 8.32
N ASP A 441 16.00 -35.34 7.76
CA ASP A 441 17.40 -35.50 8.15
C ASP A 441 18.20 -34.21 7.98
N LEU A 442 17.98 -33.48 6.90
CA LEU A 442 18.62 -32.17 6.64
C LEU A 442 18.24 -31.15 7.71
N LEU A 443 16.96 -31.03 8.01
CA LEU A 443 16.47 -30.00 8.95
C LEU A 443 16.82 -30.36 10.41
N ASP A 444 16.79 -31.63 10.78
CA ASP A 444 17.23 -32.07 12.10
C ASP A 444 18.71 -31.76 12.33
N HIS A 445 19.57 -32.01 11.32
CA HIS A 445 20.98 -31.63 11.38
C HIS A 445 21.16 -30.10 11.54
N VAL A 446 20.32 -29.29 10.86
CA VAL A 446 20.36 -27.83 11.03
C VAL A 446 19.98 -27.39 12.45
N LEU A 447 19.08 -28.10 13.13
CA LEU A 447 18.73 -27.79 14.52
C LEU A 447 19.87 -28.00 15.52
N GLU A 448 20.87 -28.81 15.16
CA GLU A 448 22.09 -29.03 15.95
C GLU A 448 23.10 -27.88 15.85
N TRP A 449 22.95 -26.97 14.86
CA TRP A 449 23.89 -25.88 14.66
C TRP A 449 23.92 -24.93 15.86
N THR A 450 25.14 -24.59 16.30
CA THR A 450 25.36 -23.55 17.30
C THR A 450 25.27 -22.18 16.66
N GLY A 451 24.55 -21.26 17.31
CA GLY A 451 24.43 -19.87 16.80
C GLY A 451 23.21 -19.56 15.96
N LEU A 452 22.30 -20.50 15.74
CA LEU A 452 21.00 -20.25 15.13
C LEU A 452 20.21 -19.25 15.98
N ALA A 453 19.76 -18.15 15.36
CA ALA A 453 18.83 -17.24 16.01
C ALA A 453 17.50 -17.95 16.33
N ALA A 454 16.81 -17.49 17.39
CA ALA A 454 15.57 -18.13 17.83
C ALA A 454 14.50 -18.18 16.72
N LYS A 455 14.40 -17.14 15.89
CA LYS A 455 13.45 -17.09 14.74
C LYS A 455 13.84 -18.04 13.63
N GLU A 456 15.13 -18.21 13.34
CA GLU A 456 15.62 -19.19 12.37
C GLU A 456 15.30 -20.61 12.82
N ARG A 457 15.56 -20.92 14.09
CA ARG A 457 15.21 -22.22 14.71
C ARG A 457 13.71 -22.47 14.66
N ALA A 458 12.87 -21.43 14.86
CA ALA A 458 11.42 -21.55 14.73
C ALA A 458 11.01 -21.82 13.28
N GLY A 459 11.65 -21.19 12.30
CA GLY A 459 11.42 -21.45 10.87
C GLY A 459 11.74 -22.89 10.50
N VAL A 460 12.88 -23.42 10.96
CA VAL A 460 13.27 -24.84 10.75
C VAL A 460 12.26 -25.79 11.39
N LYS A 461 11.83 -25.54 12.63
CA LYS A 461 10.80 -26.35 13.28
C LYS A 461 9.45 -26.27 12.59
N MET A 462 9.11 -25.11 12.00
CA MET A 462 7.87 -24.95 11.25
C MET A 462 7.84 -25.84 10.01
N GLU A 463 8.92 -25.86 9.26
CA GLU A 463 9.07 -26.70 8.06
C GLU A 463 9.10 -28.18 8.44
N LEU A 464 9.83 -28.57 9.50
CA LEU A 464 9.78 -29.92 10.04
C LEU A 464 8.35 -30.36 10.38
N ALA A 465 7.58 -29.50 11.04
CA ALA A 465 6.19 -29.80 11.39
C ALA A 465 5.31 -30.02 10.13
N ASP A 466 5.49 -29.18 9.10
CA ASP A 466 4.76 -29.33 7.83
C ASP A 466 5.14 -30.64 7.12
N ILE A 467 6.41 -31.02 7.13
CA ILE A 467 6.87 -32.27 6.52
C ILE A 467 6.39 -33.51 7.30
N HIS A 468 6.39 -33.46 8.65
CA HIS A 468 5.78 -34.50 9.46
C HIS A 468 4.28 -34.68 9.18
N LEU A 469 3.54 -33.56 9.06
CA LEU A 469 2.14 -33.56 8.67
C LEU A 469 1.96 -34.15 7.26
N TYR A 470 2.82 -33.81 6.31
CA TYR A 470 2.83 -34.35 4.95
C TYR A 470 3.04 -35.88 4.96
N ARG A 471 3.95 -36.39 5.78
CA ARG A 471 4.16 -37.84 5.98
C ARG A 471 3.01 -38.56 6.70
N GLY A 472 2.23 -37.81 7.50
CA GLY A 472 1.14 -38.34 8.31
C GLY A 472 1.44 -38.49 9.78
N ASP A 473 2.58 -38.00 10.25
CA ASP A 473 2.91 -37.92 11.66
C ASP A 473 2.35 -36.66 12.28
N MET A 474 1.06 -36.69 12.58
CA MET A 474 0.32 -35.54 13.10
C MET A 474 0.76 -35.16 14.51
N TRP A 475 1.23 -36.14 15.30
CA TRP A 475 1.61 -35.90 16.71
C TRP A 475 2.91 -35.10 16.81
N THR A 476 3.93 -35.50 16.05
CA THR A 476 5.21 -34.75 16.00
C THR A 476 4.97 -33.35 15.47
N ALA A 477 4.17 -33.21 14.41
CA ALA A 477 3.81 -31.88 13.88
C ALA A 477 3.13 -31.00 14.94
N THR A 478 2.15 -31.56 15.69
CA THR A 478 1.47 -30.84 16.80
C THR A 478 2.48 -30.36 17.85
N VAL A 479 3.40 -31.24 18.27
CA VAL A 479 4.41 -30.89 19.30
C VAL A 479 5.30 -29.75 18.82
N LEU A 480 5.76 -29.79 17.58
CA LEU A 480 6.62 -28.74 16.99
C LEU A 480 5.89 -27.39 16.88
N TYR A 481 4.66 -27.38 16.38
CA TYR A 481 3.86 -26.15 16.32
C TYR A 481 3.62 -25.56 17.72
N GLN A 482 3.31 -26.40 18.72
CA GLN A 482 3.09 -25.95 20.10
C GLN A 482 4.37 -25.41 20.74
N GLN A 483 5.55 -25.97 20.46
CA GLN A 483 6.82 -25.42 20.91
C GLN A 483 7.04 -24.02 20.37
N ILE A 484 6.85 -23.82 19.05
CA ILE A 484 7.00 -22.51 18.42
C ILE A 484 5.99 -21.51 19.01
N TYR A 485 4.73 -21.90 19.16
CA TYR A 485 3.71 -21.01 19.74
C TYR A 485 4.05 -20.60 21.16
N ARG A 486 4.54 -21.50 21.98
CA ARG A 486 4.95 -21.21 23.36
C ARG A 486 6.09 -20.21 23.41
N ASP A 487 7.11 -20.40 22.54
CA ASP A 487 8.32 -19.59 22.53
C ASP A 487 8.10 -18.21 21.88
N PHE A 488 7.09 -18.05 21.01
CA PHE A 488 6.76 -16.85 20.25
C PHE A 488 5.29 -16.41 20.40
N LYS A 489 4.69 -16.54 21.58
CA LYS A 489 3.26 -16.38 21.82
C LYS A 489 2.64 -15.07 21.29
N ASN A 490 3.40 -13.96 21.35
CA ASN A 490 2.94 -12.61 20.96
C ASN A 490 3.55 -12.12 19.62
N ASP A 491 4.22 -13.00 18.90
CA ASP A 491 4.85 -12.70 17.61
C ASP A 491 4.07 -13.35 16.46
N ALA A 492 4.20 -12.79 15.25
CA ALA A 492 3.58 -13.35 14.05
C ALA A 492 3.96 -14.82 13.81
N THR A 493 5.21 -15.20 14.13
CA THR A 493 5.71 -16.59 14.01
C THR A 493 4.93 -17.56 14.89
N GLY A 494 4.65 -17.16 16.14
CA GLY A 494 3.84 -17.98 17.05
C GLY A 494 2.37 -18.03 16.65
N GLN A 495 1.82 -16.92 16.14
CA GLN A 495 0.45 -16.89 15.60
C GLN A 495 0.30 -17.81 14.39
N GLU A 496 1.27 -17.82 13.49
CA GLU A 496 1.32 -18.75 12.35
C GLU A 496 1.39 -20.21 12.82
N ALA A 497 2.26 -20.54 13.75
CA ALA A 497 2.34 -21.88 14.32
C ALA A 497 1.02 -22.32 14.96
N LYS A 498 0.35 -21.41 15.67
CA LYS A 498 -0.97 -21.69 16.26
C LYS A 498 -2.04 -21.91 15.20
N PHE A 499 -2.02 -21.15 14.11
CA PHE A 499 -2.94 -21.34 12.99
C PHE A 499 -2.74 -22.70 12.33
N ARG A 500 -1.48 -23.08 12.03
CA ARG A 500 -1.16 -24.40 11.45
C ARG A 500 -1.57 -25.52 12.38
N ASN A 501 -1.37 -25.38 13.69
CA ASN A 501 -1.83 -26.36 14.67
C ASN A 501 -3.37 -26.46 14.76
N ALA A 502 -4.08 -25.34 14.66
CA ALA A 502 -5.54 -25.34 14.60
C ALA A 502 -6.05 -26.05 13.34
N ARG A 503 -5.41 -25.81 12.18
CA ARG A 503 -5.70 -26.48 10.91
C ARG A 503 -5.38 -28.00 10.99
N LEU A 504 -4.29 -28.38 11.67
CA LEU A 504 -3.99 -29.78 11.94
C LEU A 504 -5.09 -30.43 12.81
N SER A 505 -5.54 -29.78 13.89
CA SER A 505 -6.65 -30.26 14.71
C SER A 505 -7.93 -30.44 13.88
N TYR A 506 -8.21 -29.54 12.94
CA TYR A 506 -9.30 -29.67 11.97
C TYR A 506 -9.15 -30.92 11.09
N TYR A 507 -7.94 -31.20 10.57
CA TYR A 507 -7.66 -32.43 9.80
C TYR A 507 -7.85 -33.72 10.62
N MET A 508 -7.62 -33.65 11.93
CA MET A 508 -7.85 -34.77 12.85
C MET A 508 -9.33 -34.97 13.19
N GLY A 509 -10.21 -34.04 12.78
CA GLY A 509 -11.64 -34.07 13.12
C GLY A 509 -11.95 -33.46 14.48
N GLU A 510 -10.99 -32.86 15.14
CA GLU A 510 -11.15 -32.18 16.44
C GLU A 510 -11.71 -30.75 16.26
N PHE A 511 -12.89 -30.65 15.66
CA PHE A 511 -13.45 -29.39 15.18
C PHE A 511 -13.66 -28.34 16.27
N GLN A 512 -14.17 -28.75 17.46
CA GLN A 512 -14.36 -27.81 18.56
C GLN A 512 -13.04 -27.25 19.07
N TRP A 513 -12.02 -28.10 19.18
CA TRP A 513 -10.68 -27.67 19.59
C TRP A 513 -10.01 -26.78 18.55
N SER A 514 -10.13 -27.13 17.28
CA SER A 514 -9.67 -26.30 16.17
C SER A 514 -10.31 -24.91 16.24
N LYS A 515 -11.65 -24.86 16.34
CA LYS A 515 -12.41 -23.60 16.44
C LYS A 515 -11.97 -22.74 17.63
N ALA A 516 -11.78 -23.34 18.79
CA ALA A 516 -11.33 -22.61 19.99
C ALA A 516 -9.95 -21.96 19.81
N GLN A 517 -9.03 -22.65 19.08
CA GLN A 517 -7.73 -22.08 18.72
C GLN A 517 -7.84 -20.93 17.70
N LEU A 518 -8.70 -21.08 16.68
CA LEU A 518 -8.96 -20.09 15.64
C LEU A 518 -9.62 -18.84 16.19
N ASP A 519 -10.56 -18.99 17.12
CA ASP A 519 -11.26 -17.84 17.73
C ASP A 519 -10.29 -16.89 18.49
N VAL A 520 -9.22 -17.43 19.06
CA VAL A 520 -8.13 -16.61 19.65
C VAL A 520 -7.35 -15.86 18.59
N LEU A 521 -7.20 -16.41 17.38
CA LEU A 521 -6.43 -15.82 16.29
C LEU A 521 -7.18 -14.74 15.49
N LYS A 522 -8.52 -14.66 15.62
CA LYS A 522 -9.32 -13.60 14.98
C LYS A 522 -8.88 -12.17 15.38
N ALA A 523 -8.27 -12.04 16.57
CA ALA A 523 -7.70 -10.79 17.06
C ALA A 523 -6.18 -10.70 16.83
N ALA A 524 -5.61 -11.51 15.90
CA ALA A 524 -4.19 -11.53 15.61
C ALA A 524 -3.69 -10.19 15.04
N THR A 525 -2.43 -9.87 15.29
CA THR A 525 -1.80 -8.63 14.80
C THR A 525 -1.61 -8.63 13.29
N THR A 526 -1.45 -9.79 12.68
CA THR A 526 -1.36 -9.94 11.22
C THR A 526 -2.76 -10.15 10.63
N LYS A 527 -3.18 -9.27 9.73
CA LYS A 527 -4.50 -9.35 9.08
C LYS A 527 -4.68 -10.65 8.28
N PHE A 528 -3.61 -11.18 7.66
CA PHE A 528 -3.66 -12.41 6.88
C PHE A 528 -4.01 -13.61 7.78
N ILE A 529 -3.30 -13.83 8.88
CA ILE A 529 -3.59 -14.93 9.82
C ILE A 529 -5.00 -14.78 10.42
N ALA A 530 -5.43 -13.54 10.72
CA ALA A 530 -6.76 -13.29 11.25
C ALA A 530 -7.86 -13.67 10.23
N ASN A 531 -7.66 -13.35 8.95
CA ASN A 531 -8.61 -13.68 7.88
C ASN A 531 -8.67 -15.20 7.65
N ASP A 532 -7.52 -15.87 7.57
CA ASP A 532 -7.45 -17.33 7.40
C ASP A 532 -8.09 -18.07 8.59
N ALA A 533 -7.83 -17.58 9.81
CA ALA A 533 -8.47 -18.11 11.01
C ALA A 533 -9.98 -17.89 11.01
N MET A 534 -10.45 -16.75 10.53
CA MET A 534 -11.87 -16.46 10.39
C MET A 534 -12.51 -17.38 9.36
N ALA A 535 -11.91 -17.54 8.18
CA ALA A 535 -12.42 -18.38 7.10
C ALA A 535 -12.58 -19.84 7.55
N LEU A 536 -11.52 -20.43 8.15
CA LEU A 536 -11.59 -21.79 8.65
C LEU A 536 -12.58 -21.95 9.82
N SER A 537 -12.65 -20.95 10.72
CA SER A 537 -13.63 -20.98 11.83
C SER A 537 -15.06 -20.89 11.31
N MET A 538 -15.33 -20.11 10.24
CA MET A 538 -16.65 -20.05 9.60
C MET A 538 -17.00 -21.35 8.89
N LEU A 539 -16.07 -21.94 8.13
CA LEU A 539 -16.25 -23.25 7.51
C LEU A 539 -16.66 -24.30 8.55
N ILE A 540 -15.96 -24.34 9.68
CA ILE A 540 -16.33 -25.25 10.78
C ILE A 540 -17.72 -24.90 11.32
N SER A 541 -17.98 -23.62 11.64
CA SER A 541 -19.23 -23.22 12.29
C SER A 541 -20.46 -23.46 11.40
N ASN A 542 -20.34 -23.26 10.09
CA ASN A 542 -21.44 -23.42 9.16
C ASN A 542 -21.76 -24.89 8.87
N ASN A 543 -20.79 -25.78 9.11
CA ASN A 543 -20.89 -27.20 8.75
C ASN A 543 -20.79 -28.16 9.95
N TYR A 544 -20.68 -27.63 11.16
CA TYR A 544 -20.59 -28.39 12.39
C TYR A 544 -21.91 -28.30 13.18
N ASP A 545 -22.64 -29.44 13.27
CA ASP A 545 -23.79 -29.58 14.13
C ASP A 545 -23.48 -30.66 15.18
N PRO A 546 -23.33 -30.28 16.47
CA PRO A 546 -23.01 -31.21 17.56
C PRO A 546 -24.06 -32.31 17.73
N ASP A 547 -25.32 -32.03 17.39
CA ASP A 547 -26.45 -32.89 17.67
C ASP A 547 -26.81 -33.81 16.48
N SER A 548 -26.37 -33.50 15.26
CA SER A 548 -26.81 -34.23 14.09
C SER A 548 -25.73 -35.00 13.34
N ASN A 549 -24.68 -34.40 12.85
CA ASN A 549 -23.70 -35.16 12.05
C ASN A 549 -22.45 -34.38 11.66
N THR A 550 -21.32 -34.64 12.28
CA THR A 550 -20.01 -34.11 11.91
C THR A 550 -19.32 -34.92 10.79
N ILE A 551 -19.99 -35.98 10.29
CA ILE A 551 -19.35 -36.91 9.35
C ILE A 551 -19.03 -36.25 8.03
N ALA A 552 -19.94 -35.42 7.49
CA ALA A 552 -19.73 -34.70 6.23
C ALA A 552 -18.49 -33.76 6.30
N LEU A 553 -18.40 -32.95 7.37
CA LEU A 553 -17.23 -32.09 7.63
C LEU A 553 -15.96 -32.93 7.83
N GLY A 554 -16.06 -34.09 8.49
CA GLY A 554 -14.94 -35.01 8.69
C GLY A 554 -14.46 -35.66 7.38
N ILE A 555 -15.34 -35.95 6.42
CA ILE A 555 -14.95 -36.41 5.08
C ILE A 555 -14.28 -35.24 4.33
N TYR A 556 -14.84 -34.06 4.40
CA TYR A 556 -14.29 -32.89 3.74
C TYR A 556 -12.88 -32.54 4.28
N SER A 557 -12.68 -32.53 5.60
CA SER A 557 -11.36 -32.25 6.20
C SER A 557 -10.30 -33.29 5.80
N ARG A 558 -10.68 -34.56 5.66
CA ARG A 558 -9.78 -35.61 5.14
C ARG A 558 -9.44 -35.40 3.66
N ALA A 559 -10.39 -34.91 2.86
CA ALA A 559 -10.10 -34.57 1.46
C ALA A 559 -9.11 -33.42 1.36
N GLU A 560 -9.25 -32.37 2.20
CA GLU A 560 -8.28 -31.28 2.25
C GLU A 560 -6.90 -31.74 2.74
N LEU A 561 -6.84 -32.65 3.70
CA LEU A 561 -5.57 -33.28 4.11
C LEU A 561 -4.93 -34.11 2.98
N ALA A 562 -5.74 -34.81 2.19
CA ALA A 562 -5.24 -35.53 1.02
C ALA A 562 -4.66 -34.57 -0.03
N ASP A 563 -5.34 -33.47 -0.30
CA ASP A 563 -4.83 -32.41 -1.19
C ASP A 563 -3.54 -31.76 -0.65
N PHE A 564 -3.47 -31.45 0.65
CA PHE A 564 -2.24 -30.98 1.29
C PHE A 564 -1.05 -31.94 1.10
N ARG A 565 -1.31 -33.24 1.06
CA ARG A 565 -0.34 -34.30 0.85
C ARG A 565 -0.06 -34.61 -0.64
N ASN A 566 -0.50 -33.77 -1.55
CA ASN A 566 -0.40 -33.94 -3.00
C ASN A 566 -0.97 -35.31 -3.47
N ARG A 567 -2.14 -35.70 -2.90
CA ARG A 567 -2.91 -36.88 -3.30
C ARG A 567 -4.26 -36.41 -3.87
N GLU A 568 -4.20 -35.64 -4.96
CA GLU A 568 -5.35 -34.98 -5.55
C GLU A 568 -6.44 -35.94 -6.00
N ASP A 569 -6.05 -37.12 -6.55
CA ASP A 569 -7.01 -38.15 -6.93
C ASP A 569 -7.81 -38.67 -5.73
N LEU A 570 -7.13 -38.90 -4.60
CA LEU A 570 -7.78 -39.32 -3.35
C LEU A 570 -8.66 -38.22 -2.80
N ALA A 571 -8.21 -36.95 -2.88
CA ALA A 571 -8.99 -35.79 -2.45
C ALA A 571 -10.29 -35.67 -3.24
N LEU A 572 -10.21 -35.77 -4.59
CA LEU A 572 -11.38 -35.73 -5.47
C LEU A 572 -12.34 -36.90 -5.19
N GLN A 573 -11.85 -38.13 -5.08
CA GLN A 573 -12.68 -39.32 -4.75
C GLN A 573 -13.38 -39.15 -3.39
N THR A 574 -12.65 -38.59 -2.40
CA THR A 574 -13.19 -38.34 -1.07
C THR A 574 -14.29 -37.28 -1.13
N LEU A 575 -14.08 -36.18 -1.86
CA LEU A 575 -15.08 -35.11 -2.09
C LEU A 575 -16.31 -35.66 -2.82
N ASP A 576 -16.14 -36.54 -3.81
CA ASP A 576 -17.25 -37.15 -4.57
C ASP A 576 -18.17 -38.05 -3.72
N SER A 577 -17.69 -38.56 -2.61
CA SER A 577 -18.50 -39.34 -1.68
C SER A 577 -19.52 -38.50 -0.90
N ILE A 578 -19.24 -37.22 -0.69
CA ILE A 578 -20.09 -36.33 0.15
C ILE A 578 -21.49 -36.11 -0.45
N PRO A 579 -21.67 -35.71 -1.71
CA PRO A 579 -23.01 -35.52 -2.29
C PRO A 579 -23.81 -36.82 -2.43
N ILE A 580 -23.15 -37.96 -2.46
CA ILE A 580 -23.81 -39.28 -2.50
C ILE A 580 -24.42 -39.58 -1.14
N LEU A 581 -23.68 -39.29 -0.05
CA LEU A 581 -24.07 -39.61 1.32
C LEU A 581 -24.95 -38.51 1.94
N PHE A 582 -24.76 -37.26 1.54
CA PHE A 582 -25.37 -36.06 2.15
C PHE A 582 -25.91 -35.09 1.10
N LYS A 583 -27.09 -35.39 0.52
CA LYS A 583 -27.64 -34.68 -0.64
C LYS A 583 -28.04 -33.24 -0.40
N GLU A 584 -28.31 -32.84 0.85
CA GLU A 584 -28.83 -31.51 1.20
C GLU A 584 -27.96 -30.81 2.27
N HIS A 585 -26.72 -31.30 2.47
CA HIS A 585 -25.85 -30.73 3.50
C HIS A 585 -25.25 -29.38 3.05
N PRO A 586 -25.16 -28.36 3.91
CA PRO A 586 -24.60 -27.05 3.60
C PRO A 586 -23.18 -27.09 2.98
N ILE A 587 -22.37 -28.10 3.29
CA ILE A 587 -20.99 -28.22 2.81
C ILE A 587 -20.87 -28.46 1.30
N LEU A 588 -21.95 -28.71 0.58
CA LEU A 588 -21.91 -29.09 -0.84
C LEU A 588 -21.36 -27.98 -1.75
N ASP A 589 -21.62 -26.73 -1.41
CA ASP A 589 -21.01 -25.55 -2.07
C ASP A 589 -19.49 -25.56 -1.94
N ASN A 590 -18.99 -25.77 -0.72
CA ASN A 590 -17.56 -25.88 -0.42
C ASN A 590 -16.90 -27.08 -1.12
N VAL A 591 -17.62 -28.22 -1.23
CA VAL A 591 -17.16 -29.40 -1.99
C VAL A 591 -16.96 -29.06 -3.47
N ILE A 592 -17.94 -28.40 -4.10
CA ILE A 592 -17.84 -28.03 -5.52
C ILE A 592 -16.73 -27.02 -5.73
N TYR A 593 -16.64 -26.02 -4.86
CA TYR A 593 -15.59 -25.01 -4.92
C TYR A 593 -14.19 -25.65 -4.79
N ARG A 594 -14.00 -26.50 -3.78
CA ARG A 594 -12.71 -27.19 -3.55
C ARG A 594 -12.29 -28.08 -4.71
N LYS A 595 -13.24 -28.79 -5.34
CA LYS A 595 -12.96 -29.53 -6.57
C LYS A 595 -12.47 -28.63 -7.69
N GLY A 596 -13.06 -27.43 -7.84
CA GLY A 596 -12.57 -26.41 -8.77
C GLY A 596 -11.10 -26.05 -8.50
N GLU A 597 -10.74 -25.77 -7.26
CA GLU A 597 -9.35 -25.48 -6.88
C GLU A 597 -8.39 -26.64 -7.19
N ILE A 598 -8.77 -27.87 -6.88
CA ILE A 598 -7.96 -29.06 -7.18
C ILE A 598 -7.79 -29.22 -8.69
N TYR A 599 -8.83 -29.02 -9.50
CA TYR A 599 -8.71 -29.06 -10.96
C TYR A 599 -7.82 -27.97 -11.52
N VAL A 600 -7.82 -26.77 -10.91
CA VAL A 600 -6.87 -25.72 -11.24
C VAL A 600 -5.44 -26.18 -10.95
N LYS A 601 -5.19 -26.81 -9.78
CA LYS A 601 -3.89 -27.37 -9.38
C LYS A 601 -3.40 -28.43 -10.37
N LEU A 602 -4.30 -29.28 -10.86
CA LEU A 602 -4.02 -30.32 -11.86
C LEU A 602 -3.89 -29.77 -13.30
N GLY A 603 -4.10 -28.47 -13.53
CA GLY A 603 -4.08 -27.88 -14.87
C GLY A 603 -5.31 -28.19 -15.72
N ASN A 604 -6.36 -28.75 -15.13
CA ASN A 604 -7.61 -29.06 -15.84
C ASN A 604 -8.60 -27.90 -15.77
N TYR A 605 -8.24 -26.83 -16.49
CA TYR A 605 -8.94 -25.53 -16.40
C TYR A 605 -10.40 -25.57 -16.86
N ALA A 606 -10.73 -26.44 -17.82
CA ALA A 606 -12.12 -26.58 -18.29
C ALA A 606 -13.04 -27.19 -17.22
N LEU A 607 -12.56 -28.20 -16.47
CA LEU A 607 -13.30 -28.76 -15.34
C LEU A 607 -13.38 -27.77 -14.18
N ALA A 608 -12.29 -27.04 -13.91
CA ALA A 608 -12.26 -26.02 -12.88
C ALA A 608 -13.31 -24.92 -13.17
N ASP A 609 -13.36 -24.40 -14.40
CA ASP A 609 -14.36 -23.43 -14.85
C ASP A 609 -15.78 -23.94 -14.62
N SER A 610 -16.02 -25.21 -14.98
CA SER A 610 -17.33 -25.83 -14.80
C SER A 610 -17.72 -25.92 -13.32
N MET A 611 -16.79 -26.25 -12.42
CA MET A 611 -17.05 -26.32 -10.97
C MET A 611 -17.39 -24.92 -10.41
N PHE A 612 -16.58 -23.92 -10.71
CA PHE A 612 -16.87 -22.56 -10.27
C PHE A 612 -18.18 -22.00 -10.86
N ALA A 613 -18.51 -22.34 -12.12
CA ALA A 613 -19.78 -21.97 -12.71
C ALA A 613 -20.99 -22.59 -11.97
N ILE A 614 -20.84 -23.82 -11.46
CA ILE A 614 -21.90 -24.46 -10.65
C ILE A 614 -22.07 -23.74 -9.31
N VAL A 615 -20.97 -23.35 -8.63
CA VAL A 615 -21.04 -22.55 -7.39
C VAL A 615 -21.81 -21.25 -7.63
N ILE A 616 -21.42 -20.46 -8.65
CA ILE A 616 -22.01 -19.18 -8.96
C ILE A 616 -23.52 -19.30 -9.25
N ARG A 617 -23.90 -20.33 -10.02
CA ARG A 617 -25.31 -20.55 -10.42
C ARG A 617 -26.18 -21.00 -9.26
N ASN A 618 -25.66 -21.89 -8.40
CA ASN A 618 -26.48 -22.53 -7.37
C ASN A 618 -26.47 -21.77 -6.05
N HIS A 619 -25.42 -20.98 -5.79
CA HIS A 619 -25.17 -20.27 -4.52
C HIS A 619 -24.82 -18.80 -4.72
N PRO A 620 -25.62 -17.99 -5.43
CA PRO A 620 -25.24 -16.64 -5.90
C PRO A 620 -25.03 -15.61 -4.77
N VAL A 621 -25.45 -15.93 -3.55
CA VAL A 621 -25.32 -15.04 -2.36
C VAL A 621 -24.36 -15.60 -1.30
N ASP A 622 -23.68 -16.70 -1.63
CA ASP A 622 -22.73 -17.31 -0.69
C ASP A 622 -21.41 -16.52 -0.62
N ILE A 623 -20.72 -16.70 0.49
CA ILE A 623 -19.47 -15.99 0.80
C ILE A 623 -18.33 -16.37 -0.17
N ILE A 624 -18.41 -17.58 -0.78
CA ILE A 624 -17.40 -18.07 -1.73
C ILE A 624 -17.69 -17.72 -3.18
N THR A 625 -18.83 -17.08 -3.45
CA THR A 625 -19.27 -16.85 -4.84
C THR A 625 -18.44 -15.79 -5.54
N ASP A 626 -18.11 -14.71 -4.87
CA ASP A 626 -17.26 -13.65 -5.43
C ASP A 626 -15.84 -14.17 -5.73
N GLU A 627 -15.31 -15.05 -4.89
CA GLU A 627 -14.02 -15.72 -5.12
C GLU A 627 -14.11 -16.73 -6.30
N ALA A 628 -15.23 -17.46 -6.42
CA ALA A 628 -15.47 -18.35 -7.56
C ALA A 628 -15.54 -17.56 -8.89
N ILE A 629 -16.18 -16.38 -8.91
CA ILE A 629 -16.22 -15.50 -10.09
C ILE A 629 -14.81 -15.02 -10.43
N MET A 630 -14.03 -14.58 -9.43
CA MET A 630 -12.66 -14.11 -9.64
C MET A 630 -11.77 -15.22 -10.21
N ASN A 631 -11.80 -16.43 -9.61
CA ASN A 631 -11.02 -17.57 -10.06
C ASN A 631 -11.42 -17.98 -11.51
N ARG A 632 -12.70 -17.96 -11.81
CA ARG A 632 -13.21 -18.25 -13.15
C ARG A 632 -12.74 -17.21 -14.16
N ALA A 633 -12.80 -15.92 -13.81
CA ALA A 633 -12.33 -14.83 -14.67
C ALA A 633 -10.82 -14.97 -14.98
N VAL A 634 -10.00 -15.30 -13.96
CA VAL A 634 -8.57 -15.57 -14.14
C VAL A 634 -8.31 -16.77 -15.03
N ILE A 635 -9.11 -17.83 -14.92
CA ILE A 635 -9.00 -19.03 -15.79
C ILE A 635 -9.27 -18.65 -17.25
N HIS A 636 -10.32 -17.90 -17.53
CA HIS A 636 -10.65 -17.44 -18.87
C HIS A 636 -9.55 -16.52 -19.45
N GLU A 637 -9.03 -15.59 -18.63
CA GLU A 637 -7.96 -14.68 -19.04
C GLU A 637 -6.67 -15.41 -19.38
N THR A 638 -6.23 -16.33 -18.49
CA THR A 638 -4.85 -16.80 -18.50
C THR A 638 -4.68 -18.11 -19.27
N TRP A 639 -5.65 -19.01 -19.21
CA TRP A 639 -5.48 -20.39 -19.73
C TRP A 639 -6.48 -20.77 -20.85
N LEU A 640 -7.68 -20.20 -20.85
CA LEU A 640 -8.66 -20.49 -21.90
C LEU A 640 -8.56 -19.48 -23.05
N ALA A 641 -7.71 -18.46 -22.93
CA ALA A 641 -7.54 -17.38 -23.91
C ALA A 641 -8.88 -16.72 -24.33
N ASP A 642 -9.87 -16.73 -23.43
CA ASP A 642 -11.19 -16.13 -23.62
C ASP A 642 -11.26 -14.75 -22.97
N LYS A 643 -10.70 -13.79 -23.65
CA LYS A 643 -10.67 -12.39 -23.22
C LYS A 643 -12.06 -11.81 -22.95
N GLN A 644 -13.04 -12.15 -23.79
CA GLN A 644 -14.40 -11.60 -23.67
C GLN A 644 -15.11 -12.20 -22.46
N GLY A 645 -15.01 -13.52 -22.25
CA GLY A 645 -15.53 -14.19 -21.07
C GLY A 645 -14.93 -13.69 -19.79
N ALA A 646 -13.58 -13.49 -19.75
CA ALA A 646 -12.89 -12.91 -18.61
C ALA A 646 -13.41 -11.50 -18.28
N MET A 647 -13.54 -10.63 -19.30
CA MET A 647 -14.08 -9.27 -19.12
C MET A 647 -15.51 -9.28 -18.58
N ALA A 648 -16.37 -10.15 -19.09
CA ALA A 648 -17.74 -10.27 -18.61
C ALA A 648 -17.81 -10.69 -17.14
N LEU A 649 -16.96 -11.65 -16.72
CA LEU A 649 -16.89 -12.11 -15.33
C LEU A 649 -16.34 -11.03 -14.39
N TYR A 650 -15.28 -10.30 -14.79
CA TYR A 650 -14.80 -9.18 -13.99
C TYR A 650 -15.86 -8.08 -13.87
N GLN A 651 -16.59 -7.79 -14.93
CA GLN A 651 -17.67 -6.81 -14.91
C GLN A 651 -18.83 -7.26 -14.00
N ASP A 652 -19.18 -8.54 -14.02
CA ASP A 652 -20.16 -9.13 -13.11
C ASP A 652 -19.76 -8.95 -11.65
N LEU A 653 -18.50 -9.26 -11.32
CA LEU A 653 -17.95 -9.06 -9.97
C LEU A 653 -18.02 -7.58 -9.54
N LEU A 654 -17.64 -6.66 -10.44
CA LEU A 654 -17.63 -5.22 -10.16
C LEU A 654 -19.04 -4.65 -9.91
N ASN A 655 -20.05 -5.17 -10.64
CA ASN A 655 -21.40 -4.65 -10.59
C ASN A 655 -22.23 -5.27 -9.48
N ASN A 656 -22.11 -6.58 -9.27
CA ASN A 656 -23.01 -7.35 -8.42
C ASN A 656 -22.43 -7.67 -7.04
N TYR A 657 -21.10 -7.55 -6.85
CA TYR A 657 -20.41 -7.84 -5.60
C TYR A 657 -19.52 -6.68 -5.11
N PRO A 658 -20.07 -5.47 -4.94
CA PRO A 658 -19.24 -4.27 -4.64
C PRO A 658 -18.50 -4.33 -3.31
N GLY A 659 -18.91 -5.23 -2.39
CA GLY A 659 -18.25 -5.48 -1.12
C GLY A 659 -17.11 -6.51 -1.17
N SER A 660 -16.85 -7.12 -2.33
CA SER A 660 -15.82 -8.14 -2.50
C SER A 660 -14.41 -7.57 -2.31
N LEU A 661 -13.54 -8.35 -1.67
CA LEU A 661 -12.13 -8.01 -1.51
C LEU A 661 -11.37 -8.04 -2.85
N PHE A 662 -11.93 -8.69 -3.88
CA PHE A 662 -11.33 -8.80 -5.21
C PHE A 662 -11.61 -7.61 -6.13
N ILE A 663 -12.44 -6.64 -5.73
CA ILE A 663 -12.81 -5.47 -6.54
C ILE A 663 -11.60 -4.69 -7.09
N PRO A 664 -10.57 -4.36 -6.31
CA PRO A 664 -9.42 -3.62 -6.84
C PRO A 664 -8.68 -4.40 -7.94
N GLU A 665 -8.46 -5.70 -7.74
CA GLU A 665 -7.76 -6.54 -8.70
C GLU A 665 -8.62 -6.80 -9.95
N ALA A 666 -9.91 -7.09 -9.78
CA ALA A 666 -10.86 -7.27 -10.89
C ALA A 666 -10.93 -6.01 -11.77
N ARG A 667 -11.00 -4.83 -11.17
CA ARG A 667 -11.00 -3.54 -11.89
C ARG A 667 -9.72 -3.34 -12.70
N LYS A 668 -8.58 -3.64 -12.10
CA LYS A 668 -7.28 -3.56 -12.77
C LYS A 668 -7.25 -4.49 -13.98
N ARG A 669 -7.56 -5.79 -13.81
CA ARG A 669 -7.54 -6.78 -14.88
C ARG A 669 -8.55 -6.46 -16.00
N TYR A 670 -9.77 -6.05 -15.62
CA TYR A 670 -10.79 -5.60 -16.57
C TYR A 670 -10.30 -4.46 -17.47
N ARG A 671 -9.69 -3.42 -16.86
CA ARG A 671 -9.13 -2.29 -17.59
C ARG A 671 -7.98 -2.73 -18.51
N THR A 672 -7.06 -3.56 -18.02
CA THR A 672 -5.95 -4.12 -18.83
C THR A 672 -6.50 -4.85 -20.05
N LEU A 673 -7.49 -5.71 -19.87
CA LEU A 673 -8.11 -6.46 -20.95
C LEU A 673 -8.88 -5.56 -21.92
N ARG A 674 -9.52 -4.50 -21.43
CA ARG A 674 -10.20 -3.52 -22.28
C ARG A 674 -9.22 -2.74 -23.17
N GLY A 675 -7.95 -2.69 -22.81
CA GLY A 675 -6.91 -1.95 -23.49
C GLY A 675 -6.73 -0.54 -22.97
N ASP A 676 -7.27 -0.26 -21.78
CA ASP A 676 -6.97 0.97 -21.06
C ASP A 676 -5.48 0.92 -20.71
N THR A 677 -4.77 1.99 -20.96
CA THR A 677 -3.42 2.16 -20.44
C THR A 677 -3.50 2.26 -18.92
N ILE A 678 -3.35 1.12 -18.25
CA ILE A 678 -3.26 1.06 -16.80
C ILE A 678 -1.79 1.08 -16.46
N GLN A 679 -1.40 2.16 -15.88
CA GLN A 679 -0.17 2.20 -15.10
C GLN A 679 -0.48 2.48 -13.67
#